data_1123bdc08fc5fa87fc6a547306e6f328
#
_entry.id   1123bdc08fc5fa87fc6a547306e6f328
#
_cell.length_a   1.000
_cell.length_b   1.000
_cell.length_c   1.000
_cell.angle_alpha   90.00
_cell.angle_beta   90.00
_cell.angle_gamma   90.00
#
_symmetry.space_group_name_H-M   'P 1'
#
loop_
_entity.id
_entity.type
_entity.pdbx_description
1 polymer ?
#
loop_
_entity_poly.entity_id
_entity_poly.type
_entity_poly.pdbx_seq_one_letter_code
_entity_poly.pdbx_strand_id
1 'polypeptide(L)'
;MILVLSLATLALNAVPARRGVWRTATLSDGNTVRVELRGDEHLHYWQSADGRRFLPDGDGRFREIDTEAMGAMRRRAQVRREGVQTRRRAALRRVKTNQGLYEGNRRGLVILVEFADKSFQTANDKAFFTRVANELGFREGNFKGSVKDYFLAQSNGRFVLDFDVVGPVKLPNGYAYYGKNDGEGNEPHAVEMVKEACEAAADSVDFGRYDWDGDGYVDQVYVLYAGHGEADYGTGSVGTQGDDDVVWPHEWTISSATTVYDSRGLVQHMGKPLELDGVKVDTYACSNELDYAGKTAGVGTMCHEFTHCLGLPDFYDTSSQGSNFGMGDWDLMCSGSYNGDSYRPAGYTAYEKMVAGWLQPVELKADTLVADMKPMSEHGASYIIRNDGHDDEYYLVENRQRTGWDTALPGRGLLVTHVDYDEKIWFYNEVNTTGSSSYTKNNHQRLTIFHADNSTTYTSQQTDLYPYGQKDSLTATSVPAARLYHSNASGKKLMDGALLGIQQQGGGLMTFRFRANGASGGGTVVDPSTEVLLHETFDQCAGNGGNDNQFSGQVASAVFTPDLSGWTDYVHAYGGKQCARFGTSASVGSGMVTSPAFTLPGDTVALSFRAAGWDACRDGMQLLLTLNGGNARFVGSNATDTVLTMAKGQWEVYKFRLAGKGSASLTFSPSNRFFLDDVLVERPLATGIRAVERRPQDGLRNGRIYTLGGQYVGVDLQRLPHGVYIQDGRKVVR
;
A
#
# COMPACT_ATOMS: atom_id res chain seq x y z
N MET A 1 12.03 21.79 -48.20
CA MET A 1 12.15 20.58 -47.40
C MET A 1 12.34 21.09 -45.96
N ILE A 2 11.21 21.23 -45.25
CA ILE A 2 11.19 21.76 -43.88
C ILE A 2 11.48 20.57 -42.99
N LEU A 3 12.65 20.58 -42.35
CA LEU A 3 13.03 19.61 -41.35
C LEU A 3 12.24 19.96 -40.05
N VAL A 4 11.18 19.20 -39.79
CA VAL A 4 10.48 19.25 -38.51
C VAL A 4 11.36 18.48 -37.51
N LEU A 5 12.21 19.18 -36.76
CA LEU A 5 12.82 18.60 -35.57
C LEU A 5 11.74 18.50 -34.49
N SER A 6 11.37 17.28 -34.18
CA SER A 6 10.59 16.98 -32.99
C SER A 6 11.45 17.27 -31.74
N LEU A 7 11.07 18.29 -31.03
CA LEU A 7 11.66 18.66 -29.73
C LEU A 7 11.17 17.68 -28.68
N ALA A 8 12.11 17.00 -28.03
CA ALA A 8 11.89 16.22 -26.83
C ALA A 8 12.23 17.08 -25.60
N THR A 9 11.45 17.04 -24.59
CA THR A 9 11.49 17.89 -23.40
C THR A 9 11.32 17.09 -22.11
N LEU A 10 11.74 17.60 -21.00
CA LEU A 10 12.29 16.95 -19.80
C LEU A 10 11.34 16.84 -18.59
N ALA A 11 11.54 15.83 -17.72
CA ALA A 11 10.77 15.63 -16.50
C ALA A 11 11.63 15.30 -15.26
N LEU A 12 11.28 15.87 -14.12
CA LEU A 12 11.78 15.63 -12.77
C LEU A 12 10.79 14.78 -11.96
N ASN A 13 11.28 14.15 -10.89
CA ASN A 13 10.46 13.52 -9.88
C ASN A 13 10.89 13.99 -8.50
N ALA A 14 9.91 14.28 -7.65
CA ALA A 14 10.18 14.71 -6.29
C ALA A 14 9.00 14.38 -5.39
N VAL A 15 9.24 14.45 -4.08
CA VAL A 15 8.12 14.42 -3.12
C VAL A 15 7.07 15.46 -3.48
N PRO A 16 5.77 15.13 -3.41
CA PRO A 16 4.73 16.12 -3.61
C PRO A 16 4.79 17.18 -2.52
N ALA A 17 4.27 18.38 -2.79
CA ALA A 17 4.11 19.39 -1.76
C ALA A 17 3.41 18.84 -0.53
N ARG A 18 3.97 19.08 0.66
CA ARG A 18 3.42 18.57 1.92
C ARG A 18 2.03 19.14 2.20
N ARG A 19 1.04 18.28 2.33
CA ARG A 19 -0.34 18.67 2.61
C ARG A 19 -0.53 19.12 4.06
N GLY A 20 -1.51 19.99 4.28
CA GLY A 20 -1.87 20.48 5.62
C GLY A 20 -1.03 21.63 6.12
N VAL A 21 0.00 22.07 5.38
CA VAL A 21 0.84 23.23 5.72
C VAL A 21 0.22 24.50 5.14
N TRP A 22 -0.58 25.18 5.94
CA TRP A 22 -1.30 26.40 5.54
C TRP A 22 -0.55 27.66 5.92
N ARG A 23 -0.40 28.59 4.96
CA ARG A 23 0.28 29.87 5.11
C ARG A 23 -0.64 31.05 4.79
N THR A 24 -0.23 32.25 5.11
CA THR A 24 -0.94 33.47 4.72
C THR A 24 -0.18 34.16 3.59
N ALA A 25 -0.82 34.30 2.44
CA ALA A 25 -0.28 35.02 1.29
C ALA A 25 -0.87 36.43 1.23
N THR A 26 -0.05 37.43 0.88
CA THR A 26 -0.50 38.79 0.60
C THR A 26 -0.66 38.94 -0.91
N LEU A 27 -1.83 39.32 -1.36
CA LEU A 27 -2.13 39.52 -2.79
C LEU A 27 -1.63 40.86 -3.29
N SER A 28 -1.51 40.99 -4.62
CA SER A 28 -1.06 42.24 -5.28
C SER A 28 -1.96 43.44 -4.96
N ASP A 29 -3.22 43.20 -4.59
CA ASP A 29 -4.18 44.24 -4.15
C ASP A 29 -4.06 44.59 -2.63
N GLY A 30 -3.16 43.95 -1.90
CA GLY A 30 -2.94 44.13 -0.47
C GLY A 30 -3.83 43.28 0.45
N ASN A 31 -4.79 42.53 -0.10
CA ASN A 31 -5.59 41.59 0.67
C ASN A 31 -4.76 40.36 1.06
N THR A 32 -5.19 39.62 2.08
CA THR A 32 -4.54 38.38 2.50
C THR A 32 -5.45 37.18 2.29
N VAL A 33 -4.87 36.04 1.95
CA VAL A 33 -5.57 34.76 1.76
C VAL A 33 -4.79 33.63 2.40
N ARG A 34 -5.49 32.65 2.98
CA ARG A 34 -4.83 31.40 3.44
C ARG A 34 -4.68 30.45 2.28
N VAL A 35 -3.46 29.98 2.07
CA VAL A 35 -3.07 29.13 0.96
C VAL A 35 -2.23 27.94 1.45
N GLU A 36 -2.25 26.89 0.68
CA GLU A 36 -1.45 25.68 0.85
C GLU A 36 -0.67 25.43 -0.45
N LEU A 37 0.59 25.03 -0.35
CA LEU A 37 1.39 24.65 -1.51
C LEU A 37 0.83 23.36 -2.13
N ARG A 38 0.78 23.30 -3.45
CA ARG A 38 0.29 22.18 -4.24
C ARG A 38 1.21 21.91 -5.42
N GLY A 39 1.33 20.64 -5.80
CA GLY A 39 2.11 20.21 -6.95
C GLY A 39 3.41 19.55 -6.57
N ASP A 40 4.34 19.62 -7.47
CA ASP A 40 5.69 19.05 -7.40
C ASP A 40 6.69 20.04 -7.97
N GLU A 41 7.96 19.67 -8.05
CA GLU A 41 9.06 20.50 -8.59
C GLU A 41 8.86 20.94 -10.05
N HIS A 42 7.96 20.25 -10.78
CA HIS A 42 7.66 20.63 -12.17
C HIS A 42 6.61 21.69 -12.30
N LEU A 43 5.63 21.62 -11.39
CA LEU A 43 4.50 22.51 -11.37
C LEU A 43 3.93 22.60 -9.98
N HIS A 44 4.26 23.65 -9.31
CA HIS A 44 3.67 23.98 -8.03
C HIS A 44 3.03 25.37 -8.05
N TYR A 45 2.09 25.54 -7.16
CA TYR A 45 1.31 26.76 -7.00
C TYR A 45 0.65 26.76 -5.63
N TRP A 46 0.21 27.91 -5.21
CA TRP A 46 -0.51 28.05 -3.95
C TRP A 46 -2.00 27.97 -4.18
N GLN A 47 -2.72 27.24 -3.33
CA GLN A 47 -4.16 27.05 -3.44
C GLN A 47 -4.86 27.44 -2.14
N SER A 48 -5.94 28.24 -2.25
CA SER A 48 -6.83 28.57 -1.13
C SER A 48 -7.87 27.45 -0.91
N ALA A 49 -8.53 27.46 0.25
CA ALA A 49 -9.56 26.47 0.60
C ALA A 49 -10.77 26.47 -0.34
N ASP A 50 -11.05 27.61 -0.99
CA ASP A 50 -12.10 27.77 -2.00
C ASP A 50 -11.64 27.39 -3.43
N GLY A 51 -10.39 26.91 -3.58
CA GLY A 51 -9.84 26.36 -4.83
C GLY A 51 -9.21 27.39 -5.76
N ARG A 52 -9.13 28.66 -5.38
CA ARG A 52 -8.39 29.67 -6.15
C ARG A 52 -6.88 29.38 -6.12
N ARG A 53 -6.19 29.74 -7.19
CA ARG A 53 -4.77 29.42 -7.39
C ARG A 53 -3.94 30.68 -7.53
N PHE A 54 -2.74 30.67 -6.96
CA PHE A 54 -1.89 31.85 -6.86
C PHE A 54 -0.44 31.49 -7.18
N LEU A 55 0.28 32.45 -7.76
CA LEU A 55 1.72 32.41 -7.95
C LEU A 55 2.37 33.67 -7.35
N PRO A 56 3.64 33.59 -6.91
CA PRO A 56 4.42 34.77 -6.57
C PRO A 56 4.48 35.74 -7.75
N ASP A 57 4.43 37.06 -7.48
CA ASP A 57 4.52 38.11 -8.50
C ASP A 57 5.90 38.78 -8.57
N GLY A 58 6.87 38.27 -7.80
CA GLY A 58 8.26 38.77 -7.77
C GLY A 58 8.53 39.89 -6.74
N ASP A 59 7.46 40.49 -6.18
CA ASP A 59 7.58 41.56 -5.15
C ASP A 59 7.18 41.03 -3.74
N GLY A 60 7.21 39.69 -3.55
CA GLY A 60 6.78 39.05 -2.33
C GLY A 60 5.28 39.04 -2.13
N ARG A 61 4.54 39.32 -3.19
CA ARG A 61 3.07 39.25 -3.26
C ARG A 61 2.64 38.15 -4.19
N PHE A 62 1.34 37.86 -4.18
CA PHE A 62 0.74 36.78 -4.96
C PHE A 62 -0.31 37.33 -5.92
N ARG A 63 -0.30 36.83 -7.13
CA ARG A 63 -1.35 37.06 -8.13
C ARG A 63 -2.18 35.80 -8.32
N GLU A 64 -3.48 35.96 -8.46
CA GLU A 64 -4.37 34.87 -8.84
C GLU A 64 -4.12 34.49 -10.31
N ILE A 65 -4.14 33.18 -10.59
CA ILE A 65 -3.99 32.63 -11.92
C ILE A 65 -5.28 31.96 -12.38
N ASP A 66 -5.63 32.21 -13.63
CA ASP A 66 -6.79 31.61 -14.27
C ASP A 66 -6.52 30.22 -14.84
N THR A 67 -7.58 29.61 -15.39
CA THR A 67 -7.51 28.24 -15.94
C THR A 67 -6.62 28.18 -17.20
N GLU A 68 -6.49 29.25 -17.98
CA GLU A 68 -5.69 29.30 -19.19
C GLU A 68 -4.20 29.35 -18.85
N ALA A 69 -3.82 30.23 -17.91
CA ALA A 69 -2.46 30.34 -17.39
C ALA A 69 -2.03 29.02 -16.78
N MET A 70 -2.89 28.39 -15.95
CA MET A 70 -2.65 27.08 -15.38
C MET A 70 -2.46 26.02 -16.48
N GLY A 71 -3.28 26.03 -17.53
CA GLY A 71 -3.15 25.12 -18.66
C GLY A 71 -1.82 25.30 -19.43
N ALA A 72 -1.33 26.53 -19.53
CA ALA A 72 -0.01 26.81 -20.14
C ALA A 72 1.14 26.25 -19.27
N MET A 73 1.08 26.48 -17.96
CA MET A 73 2.06 25.95 -17.01
C MET A 73 2.10 24.41 -17.05
N ARG A 74 0.94 23.76 -17.09
CA ARG A 74 0.84 22.31 -17.23
C ARG A 74 1.55 21.77 -18.46
N ARG A 75 1.30 22.39 -19.63
CA ARG A 75 1.96 21.97 -20.87
C ARG A 75 3.47 22.09 -20.76
N ARG A 76 3.97 23.11 -20.10
CA ARG A 76 5.42 23.30 -19.89
C ARG A 76 5.98 22.29 -18.90
N ALA A 77 5.30 22.07 -17.77
CA ALA A 77 5.69 21.06 -16.78
C ALA A 77 5.79 19.68 -17.42
N GLN A 78 4.79 19.32 -18.25
CA GLN A 78 4.81 18.07 -18.97
C GLN A 78 6.01 17.94 -19.90
N VAL A 79 6.31 19.03 -20.61
CA VAL A 79 7.50 19.14 -21.46
C VAL A 79 8.77 18.82 -20.65
N ARG A 80 8.87 19.29 -19.42
CA ARG A 80 10.01 19.03 -18.54
C ARG A 80 10.12 17.58 -18.08
N ARG A 81 9.00 16.92 -17.78
CA ARG A 81 8.95 15.52 -17.34
C ARG A 81 9.49 14.51 -18.36
N GLU A 82 9.65 14.87 -19.61
CA GLU A 82 10.00 13.96 -20.69
C GLU A 82 11.49 13.60 -20.82
N GLY A 83 12.37 14.32 -20.17
CA GLY A 83 13.82 14.15 -20.36
C GLY A 83 14.51 13.14 -19.49
N VAL A 84 13.98 12.82 -18.32
CA VAL A 84 14.54 11.83 -17.37
C VAL A 84 14.46 10.39 -17.89
N GLN A 85 13.79 10.19 -18.97
CA GLN A 85 13.13 8.94 -19.38
C GLN A 85 14.03 7.85 -19.93
N THR A 86 15.17 8.19 -20.54
CA THR A 86 15.96 7.18 -21.23
C THR A 86 16.61 6.21 -20.24
N ARG A 87 17.02 6.70 -19.08
CA ARG A 87 17.64 5.88 -18.02
C ARG A 87 16.61 5.17 -17.15
N ARG A 88 15.49 5.81 -16.82
CA ARG A 88 14.36 5.12 -16.18
C ARG A 88 13.86 3.95 -17.01
N ARG A 89 13.79 4.11 -18.32
CA ARG A 89 13.44 3.02 -19.22
C ARG A 89 14.43 1.86 -19.12
N ALA A 90 15.71 2.15 -18.95
CA ALA A 90 16.71 1.13 -18.68
C ALA A 90 16.51 0.51 -17.29
N ALA A 91 16.25 1.30 -16.25
CA ALA A 91 15.98 0.83 -14.89
C ALA A 91 14.67 0.02 -14.83
N LEU A 92 13.56 0.51 -15.38
CA LEU A 92 12.29 -0.23 -15.46
C LEU A 92 12.40 -1.51 -16.31
N ARG A 93 13.17 -1.50 -17.40
CA ARG A 93 13.49 -2.70 -18.16
C ARG A 93 14.36 -3.66 -17.37
N ARG A 94 15.31 -3.15 -16.60
CA ARG A 94 16.13 -3.94 -15.69
C ARG A 94 15.28 -4.59 -14.63
N VAL A 95 14.31 -3.90 -14.04
CA VAL A 95 13.37 -4.47 -13.06
C VAL A 95 12.52 -5.60 -13.66
N LYS A 96 12.05 -5.49 -14.91
CA LYS A 96 11.37 -6.61 -15.61
C LYS A 96 12.31 -7.78 -15.93
N THR A 97 13.61 -7.54 -16.08
CA THR A 97 14.61 -8.55 -16.44
C THR A 97 15.55 -8.89 -15.29
N ASN A 98 15.39 -8.26 -14.12
CA ASN A 98 16.45 -8.16 -13.17
C ASN A 98 16.41 -9.18 -12.06
N GLN A 99 17.43 -9.96 -12.11
CA GLN A 99 17.83 -10.84 -11.04
C GLN A 99 19.09 -10.25 -10.41
N GLY A 100 18.92 -9.55 -9.25
CA GLY A 100 20.03 -9.27 -8.37
C GLY A 100 20.63 -7.85 -8.36
N LEU A 101 20.11 -6.85 -9.10
CA LEU A 101 20.66 -5.48 -8.99
C LEU A 101 20.40 -4.88 -7.60
N TYR A 102 19.19 -5.07 -7.08
CA TYR A 102 18.81 -4.61 -5.75
C TYR A 102 18.92 -5.70 -4.70
N GLU A 103 20.01 -6.45 -4.75
CA GLU A 103 20.36 -7.51 -3.80
C GLU A 103 21.82 -7.43 -3.39
N GLY A 104 22.13 -8.02 -2.22
CA GLY A 104 23.48 -8.02 -1.66
C GLY A 104 23.91 -6.67 -1.14
N ASN A 105 25.22 -6.48 -1.01
CA ASN A 105 25.80 -5.24 -0.51
C ASN A 105 25.99 -4.26 -1.66
N ARG A 106 25.42 -3.07 -1.51
CA ARG A 106 25.58 -1.95 -2.44
C ARG A 106 26.07 -0.72 -1.68
N ARG A 107 26.81 0.12 -2.36
CA ARG A 107 27.26 1.39 -1.79
C ARG A 107 26.51 2.54 -2.44
N GLY A 108 25.95 3.43 -1.62
CA GLY A 108 25.39 4.71 -2.02
C GLY A 108 26.37 5.84 -1.70
N LEU A 109 26.24 6.95 -2.39
CA LEU A 109 27.00 8.17 -2.13
C LEU A 109 26.07 9.27 -1.61
N VAL A 110 26.42 9.87 -0.46
CA VAL A 110 25.77 11.09 0.05
C VAL A 110 26.80 12.19 0.13
N ILE A 111 26.58 13.29 -0.59
CA ILE A 111 27.42 14.50 -0.53
C ILE A 111 26.67 15.55 0.30
N LEU A 112 27.26 15.94 1.43
CA LEU A 112 26.76 17.04 2.26
C LEU A 112 27.17 18.37 1.62
N VAL A 113 26.20 19.28 1.45
CA VAL A 113 26.40 20.57 0.77
C VAL A 113 26.08 21.74 1.69
N GLU A 114 27.00 22.66 1.80
CA GLU A 114 26.80 24.00 2.37
C GLU A 114 26.88 25.07 1.27
N PHE A 115 26.13 26.13 1.47
CA PHE A 115 26.13 27.27 0.56
C PHE A 115 27.07 28.41 1.09
N ALA A 116 27.38 29.40 0.26
CA ALA A 116 28.22 30.50 0.68
C ALA A 116 27.73 31.23 1.95
N ASP A 117 26.40 31.28 2.11
CA ASP A 117 25.68 31.99 3.17
C ASP A 117 24.87 31.06 4.12
N LYS A 118 24.88 29.74 3.87
CA LYS A 118 24.11 28.78 4.66
C LYS A 118 24.92 27.54 4.96
N SER A 119 25.04 27.21 6.25
CA SER A 119 25.68 25.98 6.74
C SER A 119 24.69 25.12 7.50
N PHE A 120 25.04 23.85 7.67
CA PHE A 120 24.30 22.93 8.53
C PHE A 120 24.20 23.44 9.96
N GLN A 121 23.14 23.09 10.67
CA GLN A 121 23.06 23.28 12.10
C GLN A 121 24.22 22.54 12.80
N THR A 122 24.79 23.11 13.85
CA THR A 122 25.96 22.54 14.54
C THR A 122 25.77 21.09 15.00
N ALA A 123 24.54 20.71 15.35
CA ALA A 123 24.22 19.35 15.76
C ALA A 123 24.11 18.36 14.58
N ASN A 124 23.98 18.88 13.36
CA ASN A 124 23.78 18.13 12.12
C ASN A 124 25.10 18.01 11.35
N ASP A 125 26.13 17.53 12.00
CA ASP A 125 27.45 17.34 11.39
C ASP A 125 27.53 16.08 10.51
N LYS A 126 28.65 15.89 9.85
CA LYS A 126 28.92 14.70 9.03
C LYS A 126 28.75 13.39 9.82
N ALA A 127 29.19 13.35 11.07
CA ALA A 127 29.09 12.16 11.91
C ALA A 127 27.62 11.82 12.21
N PHE A 128 26.81 12.83 12.45
CA PHE A 128 25.36 12.68 12.64
C PHE A 128 24.71 12.11 11.36
N PHE A 129 24.93 12.70 10.18
CA PHE A 129 24.34 12.22 8.94
C PHE A 129 24.89 10.85 8.52
N THR A 130 26.14 10.51 8.87
CA THR A 130 26.67 9.16 8.67
C THR A 130 25.86 8.12 9.48
N ARG A 131 25.44 8.48 10.70
CA ARG A 131 24.58 7.62 11.52
C ARG A 131 23.16 7.57 10.99
N VAL A 132 22.57 8.69 10.58
CA VAL A 132 21.25 8.74 9.95
C VAL A 132 21.19 7.84 8.70
N ALA A 133 22.25 7.83 7.91
CA ALA A 133 22.32 7.01 6.71
C ALA A 133 22.53 5.51 7.04
N ASN A 134 23.38 5.15 8.02
CA ASN A 134 23.95 3.80 8.13
C ASN A 134 23.77 3.08 9.45
N GLU A 135 23.58 3.78 10.59
CA GLU A 135 23.60 3.15 11.92
C GLU A 135 22.37 2.24 12.10
N LEU A 136 22.63 0.96 12.31
CA LEU A 136 21.57 -0.02 12.57
C LEU A 136 20.85 0.30 13.89
N GLY A 137 19.54 0.41 13.83
CA GLY A 137 18.71 0.72 14.98
C GLY A 137 18.78 2.17 15.44
N PHE A 138 19.17 3.11 14.58
CA PHE A 138 19.28 4.54 14.88
C PHE A 138 17.99 5.09 15.51
N ARG A 139 18.13 5.76 16.69
CA ARG A 139 16.98 6.17 17.54
C ARG A 139 17.16 7.55 18.17
N GLU A 140 18.00 8.39 17.61
CA GLU A 140 18.18 9.74 18.13
C GLU A 140 16.97 10.61 17.80
N GLY A 141 16.48 11.39 18.76
CA GLY A 141 15.29 12.23 18.55
C GLY A 141 14.06 11.43 18.14
N ASN A 142 13.46 11.79 17.02
CA ASN A 142 12.24 11.15 16.50
C ASN A 142 12.52 10.00 15.53
N PHE A 143 13.78 9.75 15.18
CA PHE A 143 14.14 8.73 14.20
C PHE A 143 13.70 7.33 14.64
N LYS A 144 13.13 6.57 13.72
CA LYS A 144 12.71 5.18 13.90
C LYS A 144 13.83 4.19 13.56
N GLY A 145 14.72 4.57 12.68
CA GLY A 145 15.86 3.85 12.16
C GLY A 145 16.62 4.73 11.19
N SER A 146 17.73 4.24 10.65
CA SER A 146 18.49 4.84 9.57
C SER A 146 17.86 4.56 8.20
N VAL A 147 18.38 5.20 7.14
CA VAL A 147 18.03 4.87 5.75
C VAL A 147 18.37 3.41 5.44
N LYS A 148 19.53 2.93 5.92
CA LYS A 148 19.92 1.52 5.83
C LYS A 148 18.91 0.60 6.50
N ASP A 149 18.45 0.93 7.73
CA ASP A 149 17.40 0.17 8.42
C ASP A 149 16.12 0.09 7.59
N TYR A 150 15.76 1.20 6.93
CA TYR A 150 14.57 1.23 6.09
C TYR A 150 14.67 0.21 4.94
N PHE A 151 15.71 0.30 4.11
CA PHE A 151 15.87 -0.61 2.96
C PHE A 151 16.10 -2.07 3.37
N LEU A 152 16.81 -2.32 4.47
CA LEU A 152 16.93 -3.66 5.04
C LEU A 152 15.56 -4.24 5.42
N ALA A 153 14.71 -3.45 6.06
CA ALA A 153 13.36 -3.89 6.43
C ALA A 153 12.48 -4.12 5.19
N GLN A 154 12.54 -3.24 4.16
CA GLN A 154 11.71 -3.42 2.96
C GLN A 154 12.11 -4.64 2.15
N SER A 155 13.41 -4.93 2.05
CA SER A 155 13.97 -6.03 1.28
C SER A 155 14.04 -7.37 2.04
N ASN A 156 13.60 -7.43 3.29
CA ASN A 156 13.82 -8.59 4.18
C ASN A 156 15.31 -8.95 4.30
N GLY A 157 16.17 -7.93 4.45
CA GLY A 157 17.62 -8.07 4.58
C GLY A 157 18.36 -8.45 3.30
N ARG A 158 17.68 -8.49 2.15
CA ARG A 158 18.30 -8.87 0.86
C ARG A 158 19.10 -7.76 0.23
N PHE A 159 18.70 -6.50 0.44
CA PHE A 159 19.37 -5.31 -0.06
C PHE A 159 20.02 -4.56 1.10
N VAL A 160 21.35 -4.63 1.16
CA VAL A 160 22.17 -3.99 2.19
C VAL A 160 22.82 -2.77 1.57
N LEU A 161 22.27 -1.61 1.87
CA LEU A 161 22.76 -0.34 1.35
C LEU A 161 23.63 0.35 2.41
N ASP A 162 24.90 0.55 2.09
CA ASP A 162 25.85 1.31 2.90
C ASP A 162 26.21 2.60 2.18
N PHE A 163 26.07 3.74 2.86
CA PHE A 163 26.38 5.03 2.29
C PHE A 163 27.78 5.52 2.69
N ASP A 164 28.57 5.95 1.71
CA ASP A 164 29.69 6.82 1.93
C ASP A 164 29.18 8.26 2.06
N VAL A 165 29.29 8.86 3.23
CA VAL A 165 28.88 10.24 3.49
C VAL A 165 30.13 11.13 3.42
N VAL A 166 30.16 12.08 2.48
CA VAL A 166 31.32 12.96 2.26
C VAL A 166 30.94 14.43 2.43
N GLY A 167 31.92 15.29 2.51
CA GLY A 167 31.73 16.71 2.76
C GLY A 167 31.70 17.06 4.27
N PRO A 168 31.05 18.16 4.69
CA PRO A 168 30.35 19.10 3.80
C PRO A 168 31.28 19.82 2.83
N VAL A 169 30.83 19.88 1.56
CA VAL A 169 31.47 20.76 0.56
C VAL A 169 30.78 22.12 0.57
N LYS A 170 31.54 23.18 0.38
CA LYS A 170 30.98 24.53 0.39
C LYS A 170 30.92 25.06 -1.04
N LEU A 171 29.71 25.35 -1.50
CA LEU A 171 29.47 25.88 -2.84
C LEU A 171 29.70 27.40 -2.91
N PRO A 172 30.05 27.92 -4.10
CA PRO A 172 30.43 29.32 -4.26
C PRO A 172 29.29 30.32 -4.14
N ASN A 173 28.05 29.91 -4.45
CA ASN A 173 26.89 30.77 -4.43
C ASN A 173 26.08 30.60 -3.14
N GLY A 174 25.19 31.55 -2.87
CA GLY A 174 24.29 31.50 -1.72
C GLY A 174 23.11 30.57 -1.94
N TYR A 175 22.46 30.24 -0.86
CA TYR A 175 21.31 29.32 -0.79
C TYR A 175 20.21 29.68 -1.79
N ALA A 176 19.79 30.97 -1.79
CA ALA A 176 18.74 31.46 -2.67
C ALA A 176 19.14 31.47 -4.16
N TYR A 177 20.41 31.36 -4.51
CA TYR A 177 20.83 31.27 -5.91
C TYR A 177 20.43 29.93 -6.53
N TYR A 178 20.64 28.85 -5.78
CA TYR A 178 20.36 27.50 -6.28
C TYR A 178 18.88 27.15 -6.27
N GLY A 179 18.12 27.66 -5.29
CA GLY A 179 16.70 27.39 -5.15
C GLY A 179 15.77 28.43 -5.76
N LYS A 180 16.34 29.48 -6.40
CA LYS A 180 15.50 30.55 -6.96
C LYS A 180 14.68 30.05 -8.12
N ASN A 181 13.36 30.13 -7.95
CA ASN A 181 12.41 29.89 -9.00
C ASN A 181 12.45 30.94 -10.10
N ASP A 182 12.38 30.53 -11.36
CA ASP A 182 12.12 31.43 -12.48
C ASP A 182 10.65 31.88 -12.50
N GLY A 183 10.27 32.77 -13.43
CA GLY A 183 8.87 33.25 -13.53
C GLY A 183 7.85 32.17 -13.90
N GLU A 184 8.28 30.91 -14.05
CA GLU A 184 7.48 29.73 -14.40
C GLU A 184 7.50 28.67 -13.28
N GLY A 185 8.16 28.92 -12.15
CA GLY A 185 8.29 28.01 -11.03
C GLY A 185 9.31 26.89 -11.29
N ASN A 186 10.41 27.16 -12.01
CA ASN A 186 11.50 26.21 -12.18
C ASN A 186 12.71 26.68 -11.43
N GLU A 187 13.54 25.78 -10.97
CA GLU A 187 14.83 26.03 -10.32
C GLU A 187 16.00 25.82 -11.31
N PRO A 188 16.36 26.82 -12.11
CA PRO A 188 17.35 26.66 -13.18
C PRO A 188 18.76 26.32 -12.68
N HIS A 189 19.04 26.56 -11.40
CA HIS A 189 20.34 26.32 -10.78
C HIS A 189 20.42 25.10 -9.87
N ALA A 190 19.33 24.34 -9.66
CA ALA A 190 19.35 23.17 -8.79
C ALA A 190 20.31 22.07 -9.29
N VAL A 191 20.38 21.85 -10.61
CA VAL A 191 21.36 20.91 -11.19
C VAL A 191 22.80 21.40 -11.07
N GLU A 192 23.02 22.75 -11.12
CA GLU A 192 24.33 23.36 -10.92
C GLU A 192 24.85 23.06 -9.51
N MET A 193 23.98 23.12 -8.48
CA MET A 193 24.29 22.67 -7.12
C MET A 193 24.86 21.25 -7.10
N VAL A 194 24.21 20.33 -7.79
CA VAL A 194 24.63 18.91 -7.81
C VAL A 194 25.96 18.74 -8.56
N LYS A 195 26.13 19.39 -9.69
CA LYS A 195 27.39 19.33 -10.44
C LYS A 195 28.56 19.86 -9.62
N GLU A 196 28.40 21.05 -9.05
CA GLU A 196 29.44 21.68 -8.22
C GLU A 196 29.71 20.84 -6.96
N ALA A 197 28.71 20.21 -6.37
CA ALA A 197 28.88 19.28 -5.26
C ALA A 197 29.72 18.06 -5.63
N CYS A 198 29.44 17.43 -6.79
CA CYS A 198 30.21 16.30 -7.29
C CYS A 198 31.69 16.72 -7.63
N GLU A 199 31.86 17.85 -8.31
CA GLU A 199 33.17 18.38 -8.65
C GLU A 199 34.00 18.72 -7.39
N ALA A 200 33.39 19.33 -6.38
CA ALA A 200 34.03 19.64 -5.11
C ALA A 200 34.37 18.41 -4.26
N ALA A 201 33.64 17.32 -4.44
CA ALA A 201 33.89 16.05 -3.74
C ALA A 201 34.90 15.13 -4.47
N ALA A 202 35.25 15.43 -5.73
CA ALA A 202 35.98 14.50 -6.61
C ALA A 202 37.32 14.01 -6.05
N ASP A 203 38.09 14.89 -5.37
CA ASP A 203 39.36 14.51 -4.77
C ASP A 203 39.22 13.51 -3.60
N SER A 204 38.00 13.32 -3.06
CA SER A 204 37.74 12.47 -1.89
C SER A 204 36.79 11.30 -2.18
N VAL A 205 36.33 11.18 -3.41
CA VAL A 205 35.36 10.16 -3.85
C VAL A 205 35.90 9.43 -5.07
N ASP A 206 35.83 8.12 -5.08
CA ASP A 206 36.01 7.27 -6.27
C ASP A 206 34.60 6.95 -6.82
N PHE A 207 34.15 7.70 -7.81
CA PHE A 207 32.79 7.56 -8.37
C PHE A 207 32.57 6.21 -9.05
N GLY A 208 33.63 5.51 -9.51
CA GLY A 208 33.51 4.17 -10.09
C GLY A 208 32.97 3.11 -9.13
N ARG A 209 33.02 3.36 -7.82
CA ARG A 209 32.48 2.44 -6.80
C ARG A 209 30.97 2.40 -6.74
N TYR A 210 30.28 3.35 -7.35
CA TYR A 210 28.81 3.50 -7.32
C TYR A 210 28.17 3.13 -8.66
N ASP A 211 28.93 2.60 -9.61
CA ASP A 211 28.47 1.91 -10.82
C ASP A 211 28.22 0.44 -10.45
N TRP A 212 26.96 0.10 -10.12
CA TRP A 212 26.61 -1.20 -9.55
C TRP A 212 26.57 -2.33 -10.56
N ASP A 213 26.34 -2.01 -11.83
CA ASP A 213 26.18 -3.00 -12.92
C ASP A 213 27.27 -2.92 -13.99
N GLY A 214 28.21 -1.99 -13.86
CA GLY A 214 29.36 -1.83 -14.76
C GLY A 214 29.02 -1.25 -16.12
N ASP A 215 27.94 -0.48 -16.23
CA ASP A 215 27.51 0.14 -17.49
C ASP A 215 28.24 1.45 -17.81
N GLY A 216 29.12 1.89 -16.91
CA GLY A 216 29.89 3.11 -17.02
C GLY A 216 29.16 4.35 -16.52
N TYR A 217 28.05 4.17 -15.80
CA TYR A 217 27.32 5.23 -15.14
C TYR A 217 27.18 4.95 -13.64
N VAL A 218 27.28 5.98 -12.83
CA VAL A 218 26.93 5.93 -11.42
C VAL A 218 25.43 5.71 -11.28
N ASP A 219 25.03 4.69 -10.50
CA ASP A 219 23.60 4.37 -10.33
C ASP A 219 22.87 5.46 -9.56
N GLN A 220 23.53 6.12 -8.59
CA GLN A 220 22.92 7.17 -7.81
C GLN A 220 23.96 8.04 -7.07
N VAL A 221 23.76 9.35 -7.10
CA VAL A 221 24.37 10.33 -6.19
C VAL A 221 23.27 11.01 -5.40
N TYR A 222 23.44 11.10 -4.10
CA TYR A 222 22.51 11.82 -3.23
C TYR A 222 23.17 13.09 -2.67
N VAL A 223 22.52 14.23 -2.87
CA VAL A 223 22.97 15.53 -2.30
C VAL A 223 22.05 15.88 -1.12
N LEU A 224 22.62 15.98 0.07
CA LEU A 224 21.95 16.50 1.25
C LEU A 224 22.42 17.92 1.51
N TYR A 225 21.56 18.90 1.32
CA TYR A 225 21.93 20.30 1.41
C TYR A 225 21.44 20.96 2.71
N ALA A 226 22.22 21.93 3.22
CA ALA A 226 21.93 22.67 4.44
C ALA A 226 20.69 23.55 4.29
N GLY A 227 19.83 23.58 5.31
CA GLY A 227 18.64 24.40 5.37
C GLY A 227 17.35 23.66 5.01
N HIS A 228 16.36 24.39 4.53
CA HIS A 228 15.03 23.89 4.21
C HIS A 228 14.89 23.47 2.74
N GLY A 229 13.85 22.69 2.42
CA GLY A 229 13.41 22.38 1.07
C GLY A 229 12.05 23.02 0.75
N GLU A 230 11.78 23.32 -0.51
CA GLU A 230 10.55 24.02 -0.91
C GLU A 230 9.28 23.17 -0.69
N ALA A 231 9.37 21.85 -0.86
CA ALA A 231 8.21 20.94 -0.79
C ALA A 231 7.42 21.01 0.53
N ASP A 232 8.08 21.32 1.64
CA ASP A 232 7.43 21.41 2.96
C ASP A 232 7.84 22.69 3.75
N TYR A 233 8.54 23.63 3.10
CA TYR A 233 9.06 24.81 3.78
C TYR A 233 7.96 25.77 4.22
N GLY A 234 8.08 26.20 5.46
CA GLY A 234 7.52 27.41 6.01
C GLY A 234 6.28 27.30 6.85
N THR A 235 6.39 27.84 8.05
CA THR A 235 5.28 28.26 8.90
C THR A 235 5.24 29.78 8.90
N GLY A 236 4.09 30.40 8.60
CA GLY A 236 3.92 31.85 8.69
C GLY A 236 3.34 32.49 7.44
N SER A 237 3.79 33.70 7.12
CA SER A 237 3.35 34.43 5.92
C SER A 237 4.26 34.11 4.74
N VAL A 238 3.68 33.85 3.60
CA VAL A 238 4.38 33.71 2.32
C VAL A 238 4.64 35.10 1.76
N GLY A 239 5.79 35.31 1.11
CA GLY A 239 6.07 36.56 0.45
C GLY A 239 7.06 37.46 1.20
N THR A 240 7.75 36.97 2.22
CA THR A 240 9.02 37.54 2.63
C THR A 240 10.08 37.16 1.61
N GLN A 241 10.79 38.15 1.07
CA GLN A 241 11.83 37.94 0.07
C GLN A 241 12.82 36.88 0.56
N GLY A 242 12.94 35.77 -0.18
CA GLY A 242 13.85 34.66 0.12
C GLY A 242 13.21 33.41 0.74
N ASP A 243 11.92 33.41 1.10
CA ASP A 243 11.25 32.24 1.69
C ASP A 243 10.93 31.16 0.64
N ASP A 244 10.84 31.52 -0.64
CA ASP A 244 10.53 30.61 -1.75
C ASP A 244 11.77 30.33 -2.63
N ASP A 245 12.92 30.88 -2.30
CA ASP A 245 14.19 30.68 -3.01
C ASP A 245 14.98 29.52 -2.34
N VAL A 246 14.40 28.35 -2.26
CA VAL A 246 15.00 27.15 -1.66
C VAL A 246 14.78 25.96 -2.57
N VAL A 247 15.76 25.05 -2.66
CA VAL A 247 15.71 23.94 -3.60
C VAL A 247 14.59 22.96 -3.21
N TRP A 248 13.79 22.57 -4.19
CA TRP A 248 12.82 21.48 -4.03
C TRP A 248 13.55 20.13 -3.94
N PRO A 249 13.29 19.27 -2.95
CA PRO A 249 13.80 17.90 -2.92
C PRO A 249 13.32 17.11 -4.14
N HIS A 250 14.27 16.51 -4.90
CA HIS A 250 13.92 15.81 -6.15
C HIS A 250 14.96 14.77 -6.58
N GLU A 251 14.56 13.86 -7.48
CA GLU A 251 15.45 13.02 -8.28
C GLU A 251 15.48 13.51 -9.72
N TRP A 252 16.69 13.56 -10.33
CA TRP A 252 16.85 13.95 -11.72
C TRP A 252 18.10 13.42 -12.40
N THR A 253 18.33 13.94 -13.65
CA THR A 253 19.56 13.70 -14.40
C THR A 253 20.25 14.99 -14.79
N ILE A 254 21.58 15.02 -14.62
CA ILE A 254 22.42 16.19 -14.97
C ILE A 254 22.30 16.53 -16.46
N SER A 255 22.27 15.51 -17.33
CA SER A 255 22.17 15.71 -18.78
C SER A 255 20.83 16.31 -19.23
N SER A 256 19.81 16.16 -18.42
CA SER A 256 18.47 16.62 -18.73
C SER A 256 18.19 18.05 -18.26
N ALA A 257 18.98 18.56 -17.35
CA ALA A 257 18.70 19.80 -16.64
C ALA A 257 19.20 21.07 -17.34
N THR A 258 20.10 20.96 -18.30
CA THR A 258 20.58 22.14 -19.05
C THR A 258 19.60 22.48 -20.16
N THR A 259 18.71 23.40 -19.87
CA THR A 259 17.73 23.91 -20.80
C THR A 259 18.19 25.27 -21.33
N VAL A 260 18.49 25.36 -22.61
CA VAL A 260 18.76 26.62 -23.26
C VAL A 260 17.58 26.98 -24.15
N TYR A 261 16.99 28.14 -23.91
CA TYR A 261 15.97 28.69 -24.80
C TYR A 261 16.64 29.42 -25.98
N ASP A 262 16.32 29.06 -27.19
CA ASP A 262 16.75 29.85 -28.35
C ASP A 262 15.90 31.12 -28.44
N SER A 263 16.33 32.05 -29.34
CA SER A 263 15.62 33.33 -29.54
C SER A 263 14.16 33.22 -30.00
N ARG A 264 13.66 31.99 -30.19
CA ARG A 264 12.27 31.66 -30.57
C ARG A 264 11.51 30.99 -29.41
N GLY A 265 12.13 30.90 -28.23
CA GLY A 265 11.57 30.21 -27.09
C GLY A 265 11.53 28.69 -27.21
N LEU A 266 12.33 28.13 -28.14
CA LEU A 266 12.45 26.68 -28.28
C LEU A 266 13.55 26.16 -27.38
N VAL A 267 13.23 25.10 -26.64
CA VAL A 267 14.15 24.44 -25.70
C VAL A 267 15.20 23.64 -26.49
N GLN A 268 16.46 23.83 -26.20
CA GLN A 268 17.55 22.97 -26.63
C GLN A 268 18.20 22.34 -25.39
N HIS A 269 18.17 21.03 -25.30
CA HIS A 269 18.87 20.31 -24.26
C HIS A 269 20.33 20.14 -24.64
N MET A 270 21.19 20.85 -23.94
CA MET A 270 22.62 20.90 -24.17
C MET A 270 23.41 20.17 -23.06
N GLY A 271 22.71 19.57 -22.08
CA GLY A 271 23.34 18.91 -20.95
C GLY A 271 24.03 17.61 -21.34
N LYS A 272 25.12 17.34 -20.66
CA LYS A 272 25.83 16.06 -20.71
C LYS A 272 25.99 15.55 -19.29
N PRO A 273 26.04 14.21 -19.10
CA PRO A 273 26.50 13.63 -17.83
C PRO A 273 27.84 14.25 -17.44
N LEU A 274 28.07 14.39 -16.13
CA LEU A 274 29.35 14.78 -15.60
C LEU A 274 30.31 13.57 -15.65
N GLU A 275 31.49 13.70 -16.22
CA GLU A 275 32.48 12.63 -16.28
C GLU A 275 33.51 12.79 -15.14
N LEU A 276 33.52 11.80 -14.22
CA LEU A 276 34.44 11.74 -13.07
C LEU A 276 34.97 10.32 -12.95
N ASP A 277 36.26 10.13 -12.68
CA ASP A 277 36.90 8.80 -12.47
C ASP A 277 36.63 7.77 -13.57
N GLY A 278 36.39 8.21 -14.81
CA GLY A 278 36.12 7.34 -15.96
C GLY A 278 34.69 6.81 -16.04
N VAL A 279 33.82 7.21 -15.14
CA VAL A 279 32.38 6.96 -15.17
C VAL A 279 31.57 8.24 -15.36
N LYS A 280 30.30 8.10 -15.67
CA LYS A 280 29.37 9.21 -15.88
C LYS A 280 28.43 9.35 -14.69
N VAL A 281 28.38 10.52 -14.08
CA VAL A 281 27.39 10.91 -13.10
C VAL A 281 26.26 11.60 -13.85
N ASP A 282 25.07 11.01 -13.82
CA ASP A 282 23.90 11.55 -14.49
C ASP A 282 22.68 11.55 -13.57
N THR A 283 22.26 10.40 -13.08
CA THR A 283 21.17 10.27 -12.10
C THR A 283 21.61 10.78 -10.73
N TYR A 284 20.81 11.65 -10.16
CA TYR A 284 21.01 12.16 -8.81
C TYR A 284 19.67 12.35 -8.09
N ALA A 285 19.73 12.39 -6.78
CA ALA A 285 18.64 12.84 -5.94
C ALA A 285 19.15 13.87 -4.92
N CYS A 286 18.27 14.73 -4.42
CA CYS A 286 18.63 15.68 -3.38
C CYS A 286 17.51 15.89 -2.36
N SER A 287 17.88 16.27 -1.13
CA SER A 287 16.95 16.74 -0.11
C SER A 287 17.60 17.69 0.88
N ASN A 288 16.75 18.25 1.73
CA ASN A 288 17.06 19.27 2.72
C ASN A 288 17.45 18.68 4.08
N GLU A 289 18.20 19.48 4.83
CA GLU A 289 18.54 19.22 6.24
C GLU A 289 17.34 19.38 7.17
N LEU A 290 16.53 20.42 6.98
CA LEU A 290 15.52 20.87 7.95
C LEU A 290 14.09 20.71 7.40
N ASP A 291 13.20 20.19 8.24
CA ASP A 291 11.76 20.17 7.97
C ASP A 291 11.13 21.58 8.08
N TYR A 292 9.84 21.68 7.78
CA TYR A 292 9.06 22.92 7.86
C TYR A 292 9.09 23.60 9.25
N ALA A 293 9.38 22.87 10.31
CA ALA A 293 9.44 23.36 11.68
C ALA A 293 10.89 23.74 12.12
N GLY A 294 11.85 23.64 11.20
CA GLY A 294 13.26 23.90 11.46
C GLY A 294 13.97 22.82 12.29
N LYS A 295 13.39 21.63 12.35
CA LYS A 295 14.03 20.45 12.94
C LYS A 295 14.74 19.66 11.83
N THR A 296 15.70 18.83 12.22
CA THR A 296 16.31 17.89 11.27
C THR A 296 15.24 17.07 10.56
N ALA A 297 15.26 17.06 9.24
CA ALA A 297 14.30 16.29 8.45
C ALA A 297 14.43 14.78 8.73
N GLY A 298 13.31 14.07 8.69
CA GLY A 298 13.29 12.60 8.80
C GLY A 298 13.85 11.93 7.53
N VAL A 299 13.93 10.61 7.54
CA VAL A 299 14.48 9.84 6.41
C VAL A 299 13.50 9.65 5.25
N GLY A 300 12.23 10.05 5.41
CA GLY A 300 11.17 9.73 4.45
C GLY A 300 11.42 10.30 3.06
N THR A 301 11.79 11.58 2.96
CA THR A 301 12.14 12.23 1.68
C THR A 301 13.35 11.53 1.05
N MET A 302 14.41 11.28 1.81
CA MET A 302 15.58 10.56 1.30
C MET A 302 15.23 9.16 0.78
N CYS A 303 14.37 8.43 1.48
CA CYS A 303 13.93 7.11 1.03
C CYS A 303 13.07 7.19 -0.24
N HIS A 304 12.22 8.20 -0.38
CA HIS A 304 11.39 8.45 -1.57
C HIS A 304 12.28 8.75 -2.79
N GLU A 305 13.13 9.77 -2.69
CA GLU A 305 13.98 10.18 -3.81
C GLU A 305 14.98 9.09 -4.22
N PHE A 306 15.52 8.35 -3.24
CA PHE A 306 16.37 7.21 -3.55
C PHE A 306 15.60 6.08 -4.24
N THR A 307 14.33 5.89 -3.93
CA THR A 307 13.48 4.87 -4.57
C THR A 307 13.24 5.16 -6.05
N HIS A 308 13.24 6.42 -6.46
CA HIS A 308 13.25 6.77 -7.89
C HIS A 308 14.48 6.24 -8.62
N CYS A 309 15.65 6.27 -7.98
CA CYS A 309 16.88 5.67 -8.53
C CYS A 309 16.76 4.14 -8.71
N LEU A 310 15.87 3.49 -7.97
CA LEU A 310 15.50 2.08 -8.18
C LEU A 310 14.47 1.89 -9.32
N GLY A 311 14.05 2.96 -9.99
CA GLY A 311 13.18 2.94 -11.18
C GLY A 311 11.69 3.06 -10.91
N LEU A 312 11.25 3.32 -9.69
CA LEU A 312 9.84 3.52 -9.38
C LEU A 312 9.41 4.97 -9.67
N PRO A 313 8.26 5.18 -10.35
CA PRO A 313 7.67 6.51 -10.53
C PRO A 313 6.86 6.94 -9.31
N ASP A 314 6.36 8.16 -9.32
CA ASP A 314 5.41 8.65 -8.34
C ASP A 314 4.04 7.99 -8.48
N PHE A 315 3.40 7.75 -7.34
CA PHE A 315 2.05 7.19 -7.27
C PHE A 315 1.02 8.20 -6.75
N TYR A 316 1.36 9.47 -6.69
CA TYR A 316 0.40 10.56 -6.53
C TYR A 316 -0.04 11.11 -7.90
N ASP A 317 -1.00 12.02 -7.89
CA ASP A 317 -1.41 12.76 -9.09
C ASP A 317 -0.38 13.84 -9.41
N THR A 318 0.51 13.57 -10.35
CA THR A 318 1.54 14.52 -10.81
C THR A 318 0.98 15.64 -11.69
N SER A 319 -0.35 15.70 -11.89
CA SER A 319 -0.97 16.85 -12.52
C SER A 319 -1.04 18.02 -11.54
N SER A 320 -1.06 19.20 -12.08
CA SER A 320 -1.26 20.41 -11.28
C SER A 320 -2.59 20.48 -10.54
N GLN A 321 -3.51 19.53 -10.73
CA GLN A 321 -4.76 19.53 -9.99
C GLN A 321 -4.64 18.79 -8.66
N GLY A 322 -3.75 17.79 -8.58
CA GLY A 322 -3.58 16.94 -7.42
C GLY A 322 -4.92 16.42 -6.89
N SER A 323 -5.89 16.18 -7.82
CA SER A 323 -7.28 15.86 -7.48
C SER A 323 -7.51 14.37 -7.29
N ASN A 324 -6.68 13.55 -7.91
CA ASN A 324 -6.73 12.11 -7.76
C ASN A 324 -6.06 11.68 -6.46
N PHE A 325 -6.59 10.64 -5.85
CA PHE A 325 -6.08 10.14 -4.56
C PHE A 325 -4.70 9.49 -4.70
N GLY A 326 -4.46 8.77 -5.81
CA GLY A 326 -3.25 7.97 -5.98
C GLY A 326 -3.19 6.83 -4.98
N MET A 327 -2.09 6.78 -4.23
CA MET A 327 -1.88 5.81 -3.14
C MET A 327 -1.96 6.45 -1.74
N GLY A 328 -2.12 7.78 -1.66
CA GLY A 328 -2.25 8.50 -0.39
C GLY A 328 -1.05 8.31 0.54
N ASP A 329 -1.32 8.28 1.84
CA ASP A 329 -0.30 8.03 2.88
C ASP A 329 0.05 6.54 3.05
N TRP A 330 -0.50 5.66 2.19
CA TRP A 330 -0.24 4.22 2.24
C TRP A 330 1.06 3.79 1.58
N ASP A 331 1.67 4.65 0.78
CA ASP A 331 2.76 4.31 -0.12
C ASP A 331 3.88 5.36 -0.06
N LEU A 332 5.14 4.89 -0.11
CA LEU A 332 6.31 5.76 -0.05
C LEU A 332 6.37 6.71 -1.25
N MET A 333 6.05 6.22 -2.45
CA MET A 333 6.08 7.00 -3.70
C MET A 333 4.84 7.89 -3.87
N CYS A 334 4.12 8.12 -2.77
CA CYS A 334 3.05 9.07 -2.62
C CYS A 334 3.28 9.89 -1.34
N SER A 335 2.24 10.33 -0.65
CA SER A 335 2.38 11.15 0.57
C SER A 335 2.88 10.36 1.80
N GLY A 336 3.02 9.03 1.69
CA GLY A 336 3.51 8.18 2.77
C GLY A 336 4.96 8.44 3.20
N SER A 337 5.75 9.14 2.37
CA SER A 337 7.08 9.65 2.75
C SER A 337 7.03 10.63 3.93
N TYR A 338 5.93 11.37 4.09
CA TYR A 338 5.72 12.33 5.17
C TYR A 338 5.17 11.71 6.46
N ASN A 339 4.87 10.42 6.48
CA ASN A 339 4.31 9.78 7.67
C ASN A 339 5.17 9.98 8.91
N GLY A 340 4.52 10.38 10.02
CA GLY A 340 5.19 10.67 11.28
C GLY A 340 6.26 11.76 11.16
N ASP A 341 5.98 12.81 10.40
CA ASP A 341 6.90 13.92 10.08
C ASP A 341 8.17 13.41 9.39
N SER A 342 8.03 12.50 8.42
CA SER A 342 9.10 11.84 7.66
C SER A 342 10.04 10.95 8.48
N TYR A 343 9.84 10.83 9.80
CA TYR A 343 10.64 9.93 10.65
C TYR A 343 10.17 8.47 10.58
N ARG A 344 8.96 8.23 10.08
CA ARG A 344 8.34 6.90 10.00
C ARG A 344 7.60 6.77 8.66
N PRO A 345 8.32 6.88 7.54
CA PRO A 345 7.69 6.73 6.22
C PRO A 345 6.99 5.39 6.07
N ALA A 346 6.00 5.33 5.20
CA ALA A 346 5.32 4.09 4.86
C ALA A 346 6.33 3.04 4.37
N GLY A 347 6.18 1.81 4.80
CA GLY A 347 6.92 0.69 4.22
C GLY A 347 6.45 0.44 2.79
N TYR A 348 7.32 -0.15 1.97
CA TYR A 348 7.00 -0.54 0.60
C TYR A 348 5.75 -1.40 0.54
N THR A 349 4.87 -1.07 -0.39
CA THR A 349 3.71 -1.89 -0.74
C THR A 349 4.13 -3.20 -1.43
N ALA A 350 3.18 -4.11 -1.61
CA ALA A 350 3.42 -5.34 -2.36
C ALA A 350 3.87 -5.03 -3.80
N TYR A 351 3.36 -3.95 -4.42
CA TYR A 351 3.74 -3.52 -5.75
C TYR A 351 5.22 -3.11 -5.81
N GLU A 352 5.64 -2.22 -4.93
CA GLU A 352 7.02 -1.73 -4.87
C GLU A 352 8.01 -2.87 -4.60
N LYS A 353 7.69 -3.76 -3.63
CA LYS A 353 8.53 -4.93 -3.32
C LYS A 353 8.60 -5.92 -4.49
N MET A 354 7.50 -6.12 -5.21
CA MET A 354 7.46 -6.98 -6.40
C MET A 354 8.34 -6.41 -7.52
N VAL A 355 8.25 -5.10 -7.77
CA VAL A 355 9.06 -4.39 -8.76
C VAL A 355 10.54 -4.45 -8.40
N ALA A 356 10.89 -4.22 -7.14
CA ALA A 356 12.27 -4.33 -6.64
C ALA A 356 12.81 -5.78 -6.63
N GLY A 357 11.97 -6.78 -6.91
CA GLY A 357 12.36 -8.19 -6.88
C GLY A 357 12.44 -8.79 -5.47
N TRP A 358 11.98 -8.07 -4.44
CA TRP A 358 12.06 -8.51 -3.04
C TRP A 358 10.89 -9.38 -2.60
N LEU A 359 9.80 -9.38 -3.36
CA LEU A 359 8.58 -10.13 -3.08
C LEU A 359 8.06 -10.76 -4.36
N GLN A 360 7.58 -12.00 -4.25
CA GLN A 360 6.79 -12.63 -5.29
C GLN A 360 5.40 -12.92 -4.71
N PRO A 361 4.36 -12.21 -5.15
CA PRO A 361 2.99 -12.47 -4.71
C PRO A 361 2.52 -13.88 -5.07
N VAL A 362 1.76 -14.50 -4.17
CA VAL A 362 1.13 -15.78 -4.41
C VAL A 362 -0.13 -15.57 -5.26
N GLU A 363 -0.21 -16.24 -6.39
CA GLU A 363 -1.35 -16.08 -7.30
C GLU A 363 -2.56 -16.88 -6.81
N LEU A 364 -3.70 -16.21 -6.66
CA LEU A 364 -4.98 -16.82 -6.29
C LEU A 364 -5.75 -17.19 -7.55
N LYS A 365 -5.83 -18.51 -7.84
CA LYS A 365 -6.50 -19.08 -9.03
C LYS A 365 -7.67 -20.02 -8.68
N ALA A 366 -7.69 -20.51 -7.47
CA ALA A 366 -8.71 -21.46 -7.00
C ALA A 366 -9.20 -21.00 -5.63
N ASP A 367 -10.38 -21.46 -5.25
CA ASP A 367 -10.95 -21.20 -3.93
C ASP A 367 -9.93 -21.47 -2.82
N THR A 368 -9.61 -20.46 -2.05
CA THR A 368 -8.51 -20.49 -1.09
C THR A 368 -8.90 -19.77 0.19
N LEU A 369 -8.70 -20.44 1.34
CA LEU A 369 -8.68 -19.75 2.63
C LEU A 369 -7.27 -19.24 2.92
N VAL A 370 -7.12 -17.94 3.01
CA VAL A 370 -5.91 -17.30 3.54
C VAL A 370 -6.12 -17.05 5.02
N ALA A 371 -5.45 -17.83 5.85
CA ALA A 371 -5.48 -17.69 7.31
C ALA A 371 -4.16 -17.14 7.82
N ASP A 372 -4.22 -16.43 8.96
CA ASP A 372 -3.04 -15.95 9.69
C ASP A 372 -2.04 -15.16 8.83
N MET A 373 -2.55 -14.36 7.88
CA MET A 373 -1.73 -13.52 7.02
C MET A 373 -1.02 -12.45 7.85
N LYS A 374 0.30 -12.55 7.95
CA LYS A 374 1.13 -11.62 8.71
C LYS A 374 1.17 -10.24 8.08
N PRO A 375 1.45 -9.19 8.86
CA PRO A 375 1.71 -7.85 8.33
C PRO A 375 2.86 -7.83 7.33
N MET A 376 2.76 -6.96 6.31
CA MET A 376 3.84 -6.74 5.33
C MET A 376 5.14 -6.27 6.01
N SER A 377 5.04 -5.46 7.06
CA SER A 377 6.16 -5.03 7.91
C SER A 377 6.84 -6.16 8.70
N GLU A 378 6.21 -7.33 8.79
CA GLU A 378 6.75 -8.56 9.41
C GLU A 378 7.04 -9.64 8.36
N HIS A 379 7.31 -9.22 7.13
CA HIS A 379 7.58 -10.08 5.98
C HIS A 379 6.43 -11.05 5.65
N GLY A 380 5.20 -10.58 5.82
CA GLY A 380 3.99 -11.30 5.42
C GLY A 380 3.96 -11.56 3.91
N ALA A 381 3.28 -12.60 3.52
CA ALA A 381 2.99 -12.89 2.12
C ALA A 381 2.01 -11.84 1.56
N SER A 382 2.10 -11.59 0.26
CA SER A 382 1.05 -10.90 -0.50
C SER A 382 0.45 -11.83 -1.54
N TYR A 383 -0.72 -11.46 -2.04
CA TYR A 383 -1.44 -12.25 -3.04
C TYR A 383 -1.73 -11.40 -4.27
N ILE A 384 -1.82 -12.05 -5.43
CA ILE A 384 -2.18 -11.42 -6.69
C ILE A 384 -3.39 -12.13 -7.31
N ILE A 385 -4.34 -11.32 -7.79
CA ILE A 385 -5.52 -11.79 -8.53
C ILE A 385 -5.44 -11.11 -9.91
N ARG A 386 -5.24 -11.92 -10.96
CA ARG A 386 -5.08 -11.39 -12.32
C ARG A 386 -6.41 -11.27 -13.04
N ASN A 387 -6.51 -10.26 -13.90
CA ASN A 387 -7.52 -10.23 -14.94
C ASN A 387 -7.12 -11.27 -16.01
N ASP A 388 -7.92 -12.31 -16.18
CA ASP A 388 -7.65 -13.40 -17.13
C ASP A 388 -7.84 -13.01 -18.62
N GLY A 389 -8.35 -11.82 -18.89
CA GLY A 389 -8.45 -11.22 -20.22
C GLY A 389 -7.40 -10.14 -20.52
N HIS A 390 -6.60 -9.72 -19.52
CA HIS A 390 -5.60 -8.66 -19.66
C HIS A 390 -4.48 -8.80 -18.62
N ASP A 391 -3.33 -9.31 -19.03
CA ASP A 391 -2.22 -9.70 -18.15
C ASP A 391 -1.63 -8.54 -17.30
N ASP A 392 -1.71 -7.31 -17.81
CA ASP A 392 -1.17 -6.12 -17.14
C ASP A 392 -2.16 -5.50 -16.15
N GLU A 393 -3.40 -6.03 -16.01
CA GLU A 393 -4.37 -5.62 -15.01
C GLU A 393 -4.55 -6.68 -13.94
N TYR A 394 -4.39 -6.30 -12.67
CA TYR A 394 -4.47 -7.21 -11.54
C TYR A 394 -4.74 -6.49 -10.22
N TYR A 395 -5.12 -7.26 -9.19
CA TYR A 395 -5.17 -6.79 -7.82
C TYR A 395 -4.02 -7.37 -7.02
N LEU A 396 -3.45 -6.57 -6.12
CA LEU A 396 -2.54 -7.02 -5.08
C LEU A 396 -3.24 -6.92 -3.72
N VAL A 397 -3.04 -7.94 -2.90
CA VAL A 397 -3.66 -8.05 -1.58
C VAL A 397 -2.57 -8.18 -0.54
N GLU A 398 -2.54 -7.28 0.44
CA GLU A 398 -1.54 -7.24 1.49
C GLU A 398 -2.11 -6.84 2.84
N ASN A 399 -1.48 -7.31 3.91
CA ASN A 399 -1.86 -6.93 5.28
C ASN A 399 -1.00 -5.76 5.75
N ARG A 400 -1.62 -4.60 5.99
CA ARG A 400 -0.98 -3.40 6.55
C ARG A 400 -1.37 -3.24 8.00
N GLN A 401 -0.39 -3.19 8.87
CA GLN A 401 -0.59 -2.96 10.31
C GLN A 401 0.36 -1.86 10.78
N ARG A 402 -0.01 -1.17 11.86
CA ARG A 402 0.83 -0.12 12.45
C ARG A 402 2.00 -0.71 13.24
N THR A 403 2.83 -1.51 12.58
CA THR A 403 4.04 -2.15 13.12
C THR A 403 5.26 -1.84 12.27
N GLY A 404 6.46 -2.07 12.80
CA GLY A 404 7.69 -1.78 12.05
C GLY A 404 7.76 -0.33 11.58
N TRP A 405 8.02 -0.08 10.31
CA TRP A 405 8.02 1.24 9.70
C TRP A 405 6.61 1.82 9.55
N ASP A 406 5.62 0.98 9.43
CA ASP A 406 4.21 1.32 9.21
C ASP A 406 3.51 1.92 10.46
N THR A 407 4.22 2.22 11.55
CA THR A 407 3.62 2.72 12.80
C THR A 407 2.85 4.03 12.65
N ALA A 408 3.11 4.80 11.61
CA ALA A 408 2.45 6.08 11.32
C ALA A 408 1.45 6.02 10.16
N LEU A 409 1.13 4.85 9.63
CA LEU A 409 0.07 4.69 8.63
C LEU A 409 -1.28 5.24 9.13
N PRO A 410 -2.13 5.76 8.26
CA PRO A 410 -3.42 6.33 8.65
C PRO A 410 -4.38 5.31 9.28
N GLY A 411 -4.29 4.03 8.87
CA GLY A 411 -5.15 2.95 9.35
C GLY A 411 -4.43 1.60 9.43
N ARG A 412 -5.20 0.52 9.49
CA ARG A 412 -4.72 -0.87 9.50
C ARG A 412 -5.77 -1.79 8.92
N GLY A 413 -5.37 -2.89 8.31
CA GLY A 413 -6.26 -3.89 7.71
C GLY A 413 -5.68 -4.52 6.45
N LEU A 414 -6.54 -5.11 5.65
CA LEU A 414 -6.22 -5.64 4.34
C LEU A 414 -6.29 -4.52 3.30
N LEU A 415 -5.16 -4.20 2.70
CA LEU A 415 -5.07 -3.28 1.58
C LEU A 415 -5.21 -4.07 0.28
N VAL A 416 -6.09 -3.62 -0.59
CA VAL A 416 -6.26 -4.18 -1.94
C VAL A 416 -5.94 -3.09 -2.96
N THR A 417 -4.82 -3.28 -3.66
CA THR A 417 -4.36 -2.37 -4.71
C THR A 417 -4.85 -2.84 -6.07
N HIS A 418 -5.40 -1.94 -6.88
CA HIS A 418 -5.73 -2.16 -8.28
C HIS A 418 -4.60 -1.61 -9.15
N VAL A 419 -4.00 -2.45 -9.95
CA VAL A 419 -2.94 -2.11 -10.91
C VAL A 419 -3.46 -2.35 -12.32
N ASP A 420 -3.34 -1.35 -13.19
CA ASP A 420 -3.51 -1.45 -14.65
C ASP A 420 -2.27 -0.85 -15.32
N TYR A 421 -1.24 -1.70 -15.47
CA TYR A 421 0.08 -1.28 -15.90
C TYR A 421 0.09 -0.89 -17.38
N ASP A 422 0.65 0.28 -17.68
CA ASP A 422 0.95 0.75 -19.03
C ASP A 422 2.37 1.32 -19.04
N GLU A 423 3.28 0.66 -19.79
CA GLU A 423 4.71 1.02 -19.84
C GLU A 423 4.91 2.50 -20.15
N LYS A 424 4.09 3.06 -21.03
CA LYS A 424 4.22 4.45 -21.46
C LYS A 424 3.80 5.41 -20.37
N ILE A 425 2.72 5.12 -19.64
CA ILE A 425 2.22 5.96 -18.55
C ILE A 425 3.18 5.92 -17.36
N TRP A 426 3.74 4.75 -17.02
CA TRP A 426 4.80 4.63 -16.01
C TRP A 426 6.03 5.43 -16.41
N PHE A 427 6.40 5.30 -17.68
CA PHE A 427 7.53 6.01 -18.25
C PHE A 427 7.39 7.54 -18.16
N TYR A 428 6.18 8.10 -18.34
CA TYR A 428 5.94 9.55 -18.27
C TYR A 428 5.58 10.03 -16.86
N ASN A 429 5.73 9.19 -15.83
CA ASN A 429 5.37 9.52 -14.45
C ASN A 429 3.93 10.03 -14.28
N GLU A 430 3.00 9.47 -15.06
CA GLU A 430 1.59 9.87 -15.08
C GLU A 430 0.66 8.76 -14.54
N VAL A 431 1.19 7.87 -13.67
CA VAL A 431 0.50 6.65 -13.21
C VAL A 431 -0.91 6.96 -12.69
N ASN A 432 -1.05 7.97 -11.85
CA ASN A 432 -2.34 8.38 -11.28
C ASN A 432 -2.80 9.77 -11.75
N THR A 433 -2.15 10.30 -12.77
CA THR A 433 -2.54 11.55 -13.42
C THR A 433 -3.51 11.26 -14.56
N THR A 434 -4.73 11.76 -14.48
CA THR A 434 -5.76 11.53 -15.49
C THR A 434 -5.89 12.69 -16.47
N GLY A 435 -6.13 12.36 -17.74
CA GLY A 435 -6.30 13.34 -18.80
C GLY A 435 -5.57 12.96 -20.08
N SER A 436 -5.47 13.92 -20.99
CA SER A 436 -4.70 13.77 -22.24
C SER A 436 -3.56 14.77 -22.23
N SER A 437 -2.36 14.24 -22.39
CA SER A 437 -1.15 15.01 -22.63
C SER A 437 -0.76 14.92 -24.12
N SER A 438 0.35 15.54 -24.49
CA SER A 438 0.90 15.41 -25.84
C SER A 438 1.36 13.98 -26.15
N TYR A 439 1.60 13.18 -25.11
CA TYR A 439 2.26 11.88 -25.21
C TYR A 439 1.40 10.72 -24.70
N THR A 440 0.53 10.96 -23.73
CA THR A 440 -0.29 9.91 -23.11
C THR A 440 -1.77 10.28 -23.15
N LYS A 441 -2.60 9.25 -23.06
CA LYS A 441 -4.02 9.37 -22.73
C LYS A 441 -4.28 8.46 -21.53
N ASN A 442 -4.32 9.04 -20.35
CA ASN A 442 -4.62 8.31 -19.15
C ASN A 442 -6.04 8.65 -18.69
N ASN A 443 -6.96 7.71 -18.83
CA ASN A 443 -8.38 7.92 -18.57
C ASN A 443 -8.82 7.51 -17.17
N HIS A 444 -7.90 6.95 -16.36
CA HIS A 444 -8.14 6.54 -14.98
C HIS A 444 -6.83 6.46 -14.19
N GLN A 445 -6.93 6.42 -12.86
CA GLN A 445 -5.79 6.11 -12.00
C GLN A 445 -5.40 4.65 -12.16
N ARG A 446 -4.12 4.38 -12.41
CA ARG A 446 -3.65 3.04 -12.80
C ARG A 446 -3.01 2.23 -11.68
N LEU A 447 -2.70 2.88 -10.58
CA LEU A 447 -2.24 2.23 -9.36
C LEU A 447 -2.89 2.93 -8.17
N THR A 448 -3.97 2.34 -7.66
CA THR A 448 -4.76 2.92 -6.57
C THR A 448 -5.34 1.81 -5.69
N ILE A 449 -6.00 2.17 -4.61
CA ILE A 449 -6.57 1.22 -3.66
C ILE A 449 -8.09 1.10 -3.80
N PHE A 450 -8.64 -0.03 -3.37
CA PHE A 450 -10.08 -0.14 -3.10
C PHE A 450 -10.36 0.40 -1.70
N HIS A 451 -11.01 1.55 -1.62
CA HIS A 451 -11.39 2.19 -0.36
C HIS A 451 -12.58 1.46 0.27
N ALA A 452 -12.39 0.78 1.38
CA ALA A 452 -13.46 0.02 2.03
C ALA A 452 -14.64 0.90 2.45
N ASP A 453 -14.40 2.18 2.81
CA ASP A 453 -15.45 3.16 3.09
C ASP A 453 -16.12 3.73 1.82
N ASN A 454 -15.55 3.45 0.65
CA ASN A 454 -15.96 3.98 -0.66
C ASN A 454 -15.76 5.51 -0.78
N SER A 455 -14.78 6.07 -0.07
CA SER A 455 -14.40 7.49 -0.12
C SER A 455 -12.96 7.64 -0.62
N THR A 456 -12.72 8.53 -1.56
CA THR A 456 -11.39 8.82 -2.12
C THR A 456 -10.81 10.12 -1.53
N THR A 457 -11.18 10.46 -0.30
CA THR A 457 -10.72 11.70 0.34
C THR A 457 -9.52 11.45 1.26
N TYR A 458 -8.54 12.34 1.25
CA TYR A 458 -7.40 12.25 2.16
C TYR A 458 -7.78 12.33 3.64
N THR A 459 -8.94 12.89 3.96
CA THR A 459 -9.42 13.02 5.34
C THR A 459 -10.05 11.73 5.90
N SER A 460 -10.31 10.73 5.06
CA SER A 460 -10.92 9.46 5.45
C SER A 460 -9.98 8.25 5.37
N GLN A 461 -8.69 8.45 5.13
CA GLN A 461 -7.73 7.36 4.91
C GLN A 461 -7.72 6.30 6.02
N GLN A 462 -8.03 6.67 7.26
CA GLN A 462 -8.08 5.71 8.38
C GLN A 462 -9.13 4.60 8.20
N THR A 463 -10.05 4.75 7.24
CA THR A 463 -11.17 3.83 6.96
C THR A 463 -11.08 3.16 5.59
N ASP A 464 -9.94 3.35 4.89
CA ASP A 464 -9.72 2.79 3.54
C ASP A 464 -9.59 1.26 3.52
N LEU A 465 -9.04 0.66 4.57
CA LEU A 465 -8.68 -0.76 4.56
C LEU A 465 -9.81 -1.65 5.07
N TYR A 466 -9.85 -2.87 4.51
CA TYR A 466 -10.81 -3.89 4.96
C TYR A 466 -10.35 -4.59 6.26
N PRO A 467 -11.30 -4.99 7.15
CA PRO A 467 -12.72 -4.66 7.10
C PRO A 467 -12.99 -3.25 7.60
N TYR A 468 -14.01 -2.57 7.03
CA TYR A 468 -14.53 -1.30 7.53
C TYR A 468 -16.01 -1.42 7.86
N GLY A 469 -16.37 -1.27 9.12
CA GLY A 469 -17.74 -1.54 9.58
C GLY A 469 -18.14 -2.99 9.25
N GLN A 470 -19.18 -3.15 8.46
CA GLN A 470 -19.62 -4.47 7.96
C GLN A 470 -19.10 -4.78 6.55
N LYS A 471 -18.25 -3.93 5.98
CA LYS A 471 -17.65 -4.16 4.67
C LYS A 471 -16.41 -5.04 4.84
N ASP A 472 -16.61 -6.32 4.75
CA ASP A 472 -15.62 -7.38 4.92
C ASP A 472 -15.35 -8.14 3.62
N SER A 473 -15.76 -7.60 2.48
CA SER A 473 -15.64 -8.28 1.19
C SER A 473 -15.47 -7.31 0.02
N LEU A 474 -14.75 -7.79 -1.00
CA LEU A 474 -14.61 -7.15 -2.31
C LEU A 474 -15.06 -8.12 -3.38
N THR A 475 -16.22 -7.84 -3.98
CA THR A 475 -16.92 -8.72 -4.95
C THR A 475 -17.41 -7.92 -6.14
N ALA A 476 -17.97 -8.60 -7.13
CA ALA A 476 -18.64 -7.95 -8.27
C ALA A 476 -19.82 -7.03 -7.86
N THR A 477 -20.41 -7.24 -6.68
CA THR A 477 -21.61 -6.53 -6.21
C THR A 477 -21.41 -5.74 -4.93
N SER A 478 -20.24 -5.81 -4.29
CA SER A 478 -19.91 -5.00 -3.11
C SER A 478 -19.79 -3.50 -3.45
N VAL A 479 -19.73 -2.65 -2.44
CA VAL A 479 -19.48 -1.21 -2.58
C VAL A 479 -18.26 -0.84 -1.73
N PRO A 480 -17.10 -0.61 -2.38
CA PRO A 480 -16.84 -0.62 -3.83
C PRO A 480 -16.94 -2.03 -4.44
N ALA A 481 -17.27 -2.09 -5.74
CA ALA A 481 -17.26 -3.34 -6.50
C ALA A 481 -15.86 -3.65 -7.06
N ALA A 482 -15.56 -4.95 -7.25
CA ALA A 482 -14.31 -5.44 -7.84
C ALA A 482 -14.27 -5.15 -9.37
N ARG A 483 -14.10 -3.88 -9.73
CA ARG A 483 -14.15 -3.39 -11.12
C ARG A 483 -12.83 -3.57 -11.83
N LEU A 484 -12.91 -3.83 -13.13
CA LEU A 484 -11.80 -3.86 -14.09
C LEU A 484 -11.94 -2.72 -15.10
N TYR A 485 -10.85 -2.24 -15.62
CA TYR A 485 -10.80 -1.31 -16.74
C TYR A 485 -10.83 -2.04 -18.07
N HIS A 486 -10.21 -3.21 -18.17
CA HIS A 486 -10.25 -4.11 -19.31
C HIS A 486 -11.22 -5.26 -19.07
N SER A 487 -11.81 -5.77 -20.14
CA SER A 487 -12.70 -6.93 -20.02
C SER A 487 -11.90 -8.17 -19.67
N ASN A 488 -12.44 -8.99 -18.76
CA ASN A 488 -11.94 -10.32 -18.49
C ASN A 488 -12.25 -11.30 -19.65
N ALA A 489 -11.78 -12.53 -19.57
CA ALA A 489 -12.02 -13.55 -20.60
C ALA A 489 -13.53 -13.83 -20.86
N SER A 490 -14.38 -13.56 -19.88
CA SER A 490 -15.86 -13.65 -20.00
C SER A 490 -16.49 -12.39 -20.61
N GLY A 491 -15.71 -11.38 -21.02
CA GLY A 491 -16.18 -10.13 -21.60
C GLY A 491 -16.75 -9.13 -20.58
N LYS A 492 -16.58 -9.36 -19.28
CA LYS A 492 -17.06 -8.48 -18.19
C LYS A 492 -15.94 -7.56 -17.69
N LYS A 493 -16.31 -6.37 -17.24
CA LYS A 493 -15.41 -5.43 -16.54
C LYS A 493 -15.53 -5.56 -15.01
N LEU A 494 -15.47 -6.79 -14.54
CA LEU A 494 -15.52 -7.18 -13.13
C LEU A 494 -14.55 -8.33 -12.93
N MET A 495 -13.82 -8.31 -11.82
CA MET A 495 -12.95 -9.42 -11.45
C MET A 495 -13.79 -10.66 -11.17
N ASP A 496 -13.44 -11.79 -11.78
CA ASP A 496 -14.13 -13.06 -11.52
C ASP A 496 -13.81 -13.62 -10.11
N GLY A 497 -12.67 -13.21 -9.53
CA GLY A 497 -12.31 -13.53 -8.16
C GLY A 497 -12.97 -12.60 -7.14
N ALA A 498 -13.40 -13.16 -6.01
CA ALA A 498 -13.98 -12.43 -4.89
C ALA A 498 -13.17 -12.62 -3.61
N LEU A 499 -12.98 -11.55 -2.84
CA LEU A 499 -12.45 -11.59 -1.46
C LEU A 499 -13.64 -11.52 -0.50
N LEU A 500 -13.74 -12.48 0.41
CA LEU A 500 -14.89 -12.66 1.30
C LEU A 500 -14.45 -12.86 2.74
N GLY A 501 -15.29 -12.41 3.69
CA GLY A 501 -15.09 -12.64 5.11
C GLY A 501 -13.74 -12.12 5.60
N ILE A 502 -13.33 -10.95 5.15
CA ILE A 502 -12.06 -10.31 5.55
C ILE A 502 -12.15 -9.95 7.03
N GLN A 503 -11.27 -10.51 7.83
CA GLN A 503 -11.26 -10.33 9.29
C GLN A 503 -9.86 -10.07 9.81
N GLN A 504 -9.76 -9.15 10.76
CA GLN A 504 -8.54 -8.96 11.54
C GLN A 504 -8.58 -9.84 12.77
N GLN A 505 -7.53 -10.64 12.96
CA GLN A 505 -7.34 -11.52 14.10
C GLN A 505 -6.45 -10.86 15.16
N GLY A 506 -6.29 -11.52 16.30
CA GLY A 506 -5.33 -11.10 17.31
C GLY A 506 -3.91 -11.01 16.76
N GLY A 507 -3.10 -10.05 17.27
CA GLY A 507 -1.73 -9.83 16.82
C GLY A 507 -1.61 -9.18 15.44
N GLY A 508 -2.70 -8.61 14.88
CA GLY A 508 -2.67 -7.94 13.58
C GLY A 508 -2.67 -8.90 12.38
N LEU A 509 -2.96 -10.17 12.61
CA LEU A 509 -3.11 -11.14 11.51
C LEU A 509 -4.42 -10.89 10.76
N MET A 510 -4.41 -11.15 9.45
CA MET A 510 -5.60 -11.08 8.61
C MET A 510 -6.01 -12.45 8.12
N THR A 511 -7.31 -12.64 7.98
CA THR A 511 -7.89 -13.85 7.38
C THR A 511 -8.92 -13.41 6.35
N PHE A 512 -8.94 -14.07 5.20
CA PHE A 512 -9.98 -13.89 4.19
C PHE A 512 -10.12 -15.15 3.34
N ARG A 513 -11.23 -15.25 2.61
CA ARG A 513 -11.44 -16.30 1.60
C ARG A 513 -11.38 -15.68 0.21
N PHE A 514 -10.68 -16.34 -0.69
CA PHE A 514 -10.74 -16.06 -2.11
C PHE A 514 -11.61 -17.09 -2.81
N ARG A 515 -12.51 -16.63 -3.67
CA ARG A 515 -13.36 -17.46 -4.52
C ARG A 515 -13.08 -17.17 -5.99
N ALA A 516 -12.73 -18.19 -6.76
CA ALA A 516 -12.22 -18.03 -8.12
C ALA A 516 -13.26 -17.62 -9.16
N ASN A 517 -14.53 -17.96 -9.00
CA ASN A 517 -15.59 -17.78 -10.02
C ASN A 517 -16.68 -16.78 -9.59
N GLY A 518 -16.32 -15.77 -8.83
CA GLY A 518 -17.22 -14.71 -8.40
C GLY A 518 -18.38 -15.19 -7.51
N ALA A 519 -18.50 -14.63 -6.33
CA ALA A 519 -19.70 -14.87 -5.54
C ALA A 519 -20.81 -13.96 -6.03
N SER A 520 -21.84 -14.53 -6.62
CA SER A 520 -23.16 -13.93 -6.60
C SER A 520 -23.76 -14.22 -5.23
N GLY A 521 -23.79 -13.25 -4.34
CA GLY A 521 -24.40 -13.38 -3.02
C GLY A 521 -23.39 -13.65 -1.88
N GLY A 522 -23.69 -13.11 -0.68
CA GLY A 522 -22.88 -13.25 0.53
C GLY A 522 -22.95 -14.63 1.18
N GLY A 523 -22.65 -15.70 0.44
CA GLY A 523 -22.68 -17.06 0.95
C GLY A 523 -21.43 -17.44 1.75
N THR A 524 -21.58 -18.20 2.81
CA THR A 524 -20.49 -18.79 3.58
C THR A 524 -19.68 -19.74 2.69
N VAL A 525 -18.42 -19.41 2.43
CA VAL A 525 -17.55 -20.22 1.58
C VAL A 525 -17.06 -21.43 2.36
N VAL A 526 -17.24 -22.60 1.76
CA VAL A 526 -16.70 -23.85 2.27
C VAL A 526 -15.19 -23.88 2.12
N ASP A 527 -14.47 -24.11 3.20
CA ASP A 527 -13.03 -24.31 3.20
C ASP A 527 -12.68 -25.62 2.45
N PRO A 528 -11.91 -25.60 1.34
CA PRO A 528 -11.54 -26.83 0.64
C PRO A 528 -10.67 -27.77 1.49
N SER A 529 -10.12 -27.30 2.61
CA SER A 529 -9.45 -28.13 3.62
C SER A 529 -10.42 -28.77 4.61
N THR A 530 -11.73 -28.55 4.45
CA THR A 530 -12.76 -29.12 5.29
C THR A 530 -13.68 -30.04 4.49
N GLU A 531 -14.20 -31.06 5.15
CA GLU A 531 -15.32 -31.86 4.67
C GLU A 531 -16.62 -31.18 5.08
N VAL A 532 -17.43 -30.79 4.11
CA VAL A 532 -18.76 -30.21 4.37
C VAL A 532 -19.75 -31.32 4.79
N LEU A 533 -20.36 -31.13 5.94
CA LEU A 533 -21.38 -32.04 6.46
C LEU A 533 -22.79 -31.49 6.25
N LEU A 534 -22.96 -30.17 6.28
CA LEU A 534 -24.19 -29.43 5.96
C LEU A 534 -23.78 -28.03 5.43
N HIS A 535 -24.37 -27.60 4.32
CA HIS A 535 -24.21 -26.22 3.82
C HIS A 535 -25.50 -25.75 3.19
N GLU A 536 -26.13 -24.77 3.81
CA GLU A 536 -27.33 -24.09 3.33
C GLU A 536 -27.10 -22.62 3.22
N THR A 537 -27.26 -22.03 2.02
CA THR A 537 -27.03 -20.62 1.74
C THR A 537 -28.33 -19.83 1.54
N PHE A 538 -29.48 -20.52 1.41
CA PHE A 538 -30.77 -19.92 1.09
C PHE A 538 -30.77 -18.99 -0.14
N ASP A 539 -29.81 -19.14 -1.03
CA ASP A 539 -29.64 -18.29 -2.23
C ASP A 539 -30.83 -18.41 -3.21
N GLN A 540 -31.57 -19.52 -3.18
CA GLN A 540 -32.78 -19.74 -3.97
C GLN A 540 -33.99 -18.96 -3.43
N CYS A 541 -33.92 -18.42 -2.22
CA CYS A 541 -34.98 -17.59 -1.68
C CYS A 541 -35.09 -16.27 -2.43
N ALA A 542 -36.26 -16.02 -3.02
CA ALA A 542 -36.56 -14.84 -3.80
C ALA A 542 -37.57 -13.96 -3.06
N GLY A 543 -37.11 -12.97 -2.34
CA GLY A 543 -37.96 -12.03 -1.59
C GLY A 543 -37.25 -10.72 -1.34
N ASN A 544 -37.66 -10.00 -0.34
CA ASN A 544 -36.97 -8.83 0.21
C ASN A 544 -36.75 -9.00 1.71
N GLY A 545 -35.89 -8.19 2.28
CA GLY A 545 -35.45 -8.28 3.67
C GLY A 545 -34.25 -9.21 3.89
N GLY A 546 -33.42 -8.88 4.88
CA GLY A 546 -32.20 -9.57 5.22
C GLY A 546 -30.99 -9.06 4.43
N ASN A 547 -30.59 -9.73 3.36
CA ASN A 547 -29.38 -9.39 2.59
C ASN A 547 -29.48 -8.11 1.75
N ASP A 548 -30.65 -7.44 1.72
CA ASP A 548 -30.83 -6.07 1.22
C ASP A 548 -30.74 -5.02 2.34
N ASN A 549 -30.32 -5.41 3.54
CA ASN A 549 -30.25 -4.59 4.75
C ASN A 549 -31.62 -4.04 5.22
N GLN A 550 -32.72 -4.67 4.81
CA GLN A 550 -34.05 -4.37 5.30
C GLN A 550 -34.49 -5.41 6.34
N PHE A 551 -34.63 -5.00 7.58
CA PHE A 551 -35.02 -5.90 8.69
C PHE A 551 -36.38 -5.50 9.30
N SER A 552 -37.10 -4.58 8.65
CA SER A 552 -38.39 -4.05 9.12
C SER A 552 -39.39 -3.89 7.95
N GLY A 553 -40.64 -3.57 8.28
CA GLY A 553 -41.71 -3.30 7.30
C GLY A 553 -42.39 -4.57 6.76
N GLN A 554 -43.15 -4.43 5.67
CA GLN A 554 -43.77 -5.55 4.97
C GLN A 554 -42.72 -6.18 4.04
N VAL A 555 -42.06 -7.20 4.54
CA VAL A 555 -41.35 -8.15 3.67
C VAL A 555 -42.43 -8.92 2.90
N ALA A 556 -42.45 -8.77 1.57
CA ALA A 556 -43.34 -9.54 0.74
C ALA A 556 -43.16 -11.03 1.03
N SER A 557 -44.24 -11.72 1.22
CA SER A 557 -44.22 -13.17 1.49
C SER A 557 -43.85 -13.93 0.23
N ALA A 558 -42.54 -14.11 -0.01
CA ALA A 558 -42.04 -15.03 -1.00
C ALA A 558 -42.05 -16.46 -0.44
N VAL A 559 -42.17 -17.44 -1.31
CA VAL A 559 -42.10 -18.85 -0.93
C VAL A 559 -40.72 -19.15 -0.34
N PHE A 560 -40.70 -19.89 0.76
CA PHE A 560 -39.49 -20.44 1.33
C PHE A 560 -38.90 -21.49 0.38
N THR A 561 -37.74 -21.22 -0.18
CA THR A 561 -37.07 -22.08 -1.16
C THR A 561 -35.62 -22.27 -0.71
N PRO A 562 -35.36 -23.19 0.22
CA PRO A 562 -33.98 -23.50 0.62
C PRO A 562 -33.22 -24.22 -0.50
N ASP A 563 -31.88 -24.12 -0.51
CA ASP A 563 -31.02 -24.81 -1.47
C ASP A 563 -30.98 -26.31 -1.21
N LEU A 564 -31.06 -26.72 0.07
CA LEU A 564 -31.13 -28.10 0.49
C LEU A 564 -32.58 -28.54 0.84
N SER A 565 -32.96 -29.67 0.31
CA SER A 565 -34.21 -30.32 0.77
C SER A 565 -34.05 -30.92 2.17
N GLY A 566 -35.15 -31.05 2.91
CA GLY A 566 -35.17 -31.72 4.23
C GLY A 566 -35.19 -30.78 5.44
N TRP A 567 -35.40 -29.50 5.24
CA TRP A 567 -35.80 -28.57 6.31
C TRP A 567 -37.21 -28.95 6.81
N THR A 568 -37.39 -29.04 8.11
CA THR A 568 -38.64 -29.49 8.75
C THR A 568 -39.04 -28.58 9.92
N ASP A 569 -40.18 -28.92 10.54
CA ASP A 569 -40.69 -28.26 11.76
C ASP A 569 -40.96 -26.76 11.64
N TYR A 570 -41.00 -26.22 10.43
CA TYR A 570 -41.21 -24.78 10.24
C TYR A 570 -42.69 -24.45 10.10
N VAL A 571 -43.06 -23.41 10.84
CA VAL A 571 -44.33 -22.70 10.68
C VAL A 571 -44.01 -21.28 10.35
N HIS A 572 -44.66 -20.70 9.30
CA HIS A 572 -44.38 -19.36 8.85
C HIS A 572 -42.94 -19.15 8.37
N ALA A 573 -42.47 -20.00 7.46
CA ALA A 573 -41.22 -19.81 6.72
C ALA A 573 -41.46 -19.04 5.42
N TYR A 574 -40.59 -18.08 5.12
CA TYR A 574 -40.64 -17.22 3.95
C TYR A 574 -39.23 -17.02 3.36
N GLY A 575 -39.16 -16.74 2.06
CA GLY A 575 -37.95 -16.26 1.43
C GLY A 575 -37.74 -14.77 1.71
N GLY A 576 -36.55 -14.41 2.15
CA GLY A 576 -36.00 -13.07 2.12
C GLY A 576 -35.16 -12.83 0.86
N LYS A 577 -34.34 -11.77 0.85
CA LYS A 577 -33.39 -11.53 -0.24
C LYS A 577 -32.20 -12.47 -0.12
N GLN A 578 -32.25 -13.62 -0.82
CA GLN A 578 -31.21 -14.66 -0.72
C GLN A 578 -30.89 -15.02 0.74
N CYS A 579 -31.92 -15.21 1.54
CA CYS A 579 -31.86 -15.67 2.93
C CYS A 579 -33.25 -16.17 3.35
N ALA A 580 -33.36 -16.91 4.45
CA ALA A 580 -34.60 -17.32 5.02
C ALA A 580 -35.13 -16.35 6.08
N ARG A 581 -36.44 -16.24 6.21
CA ARG A 581 -37.14 -15.55 7.28
C ARG A 581 -38.14 -16.47 7.95
N PHE A 582 -38.13 -16.57 9.26
CA PHE A 582 -39.02 -17.41 10.05
C PHE A 582 -39.83 -16.58 11.05
N GLY A 583 -41.10 -16.95 11.23
CA GLY A 583 -42.01 -16.34 12.18
C GLY A 583 -42.86 -15.19 11.63
N THR A 584 -43.87 -14.79 12.40
CA THR A 584 -44.77 -13.65 12.10
C THR A 584 -44.85 -12.68 13.27
N SER A 585 -45.41 -11.49 13.03
CA SER A 585 -45.63 -10.50 14.09
C SER A 585 -46.77 -10.88 15.04
N ALA A 586 -47.68 -11.79 14.63
CA ALA A 586 -48.87 -12.17 15.39
C ALA A 586 -48.61 -13.30 16.38
N SER A 587 -47.43 -13.95 16.32
CA SER A 587 -47.18 -15.18 17.10
C SER A 587 -45.74 -15.20 17.59
N VAL A 588 -45.56 -14.86 18.84
CA VAL A 588 -44.26 -14.93 19.53
C VAL A 588 -43.84 -16.39 19.61
N GLY A 589 -42.63 -16.73 19.21
CA GLY A 589 -42.08 -18.10 19.24
C GLY A 589 -42.47 -19.02 18.07
N SER A 590 -43.11 -18.50 17.01
CA SER A 590 -43.57 -19.32 15.89
C SER A 590 -42.59 -19.57 14.75
N GLY A 591 -41.32 -19.20 14.92
CA GLY A 591 -40.31 -19.29 13.88
C GLY A 591 -39.38 -20.50 14.02
N MET A 592 -39.76 -21.52 14.71
CA MET A 592 -38.94 -22.74 14.85
C MET A 592 -38.69 -23.40 13.49
N VAL A 593 -37.46 -23.86 13.28
CA VAL A 593 -37.08 -24.62 12.08
C VAL A 593 -35.96 -25.59 12.40
N THR A 594 -36.01 -26.78 11.77
CA THR A 594 -35.00 -27.84 11.93
C THR A 594 -34.28 -28.08 10.61
N SER A 595 -32.97 -28.14 10.66
CA SER A 595 -32.10 -28.36 9.48
C SER A 595 -32.24 -29.77 8.93
N PRO A 596 -31.85 -30.01 7.66
CA PRO A 596 -31.56 -31.35 7.18
C PRO A 596 -30.58 -32.06 8.10
N ALA A 597 -30.69 -33.41 8.14
CA ALA A 597 -29.75 -34.21 8.92
C ALA A 597 -28.37 -34.27 8.29
N PHE A 598 -27.33 -34.20 9.11
CA PHE A 598 -25.93 -34.40 8.74
C PHE A 598 -25.26 -35.45 9.64
N THR A 599 -24.13 -35.99 9.20
CA THR A 599 -23.46 -37.08 9.96
C THR A 599 -22.24 -36.53 10.71
N LEU A 600 -22.26 -36.57 12.01
CA LEU A 600 -21.10 -36.26 12.85
C LEU A 600 -20.10 -37.42 12.82
N PRO A 601 -18.80 -37.14 12.54
CA PRO A 601 -17.78 -38.17 12.30
C PRO A 601 -17.20 -38.82 13.57
N GLY A 602 -17.46 -38.24 14.74
CA GLY A 602 -16.83 -38.62 16.00
C GLY A 602 -15.73 -37.64 16.44
N ASP A 603 -15.22 -36.86 15.51
CA ASP A 603 -14.28 -35.76 15.78
C ASP A 603 -15.03 -34.43 16.04
N THR A 604 -14.29 -33.40 16.42
CA THR A 604 -14.85 -32.06 16.56
C THR A 604 -15.07 -31.44 15.17
N VAL A 605 -16.26 -30.89 14.94
CA VAL A 605 -16.63 -30.14 13.73
C VAL A 605 -16.95 -28.70 14.08
N ALA A 606 -16.82 -27.79 13.11
CA ALA A 606 -17.21 -26.39 13.23
C ALA A 606 -18.66 -26.23 12.73
N LEU A 607 -19.43 -25.42 13.45
CA LEU A 607 -20.73 -24.90 13.03
C LEU A 607 -20.62 -23.38 12.91
N SER A 608 -21.07 -22.80 11.81
CA SER A 608 -21.28 -21.36 11.67
C SER A 608 -22.62 -21.08 10.99
N PHE A 609 -23.23 -19.96 11.31
CA PHE A 609 -24.41 -19.43 10.62
C PHE A 609 -24.53 -17.92 10.86
N ARG A 610 -25.31 -17.23 10.03
CA ARG A 610 -25.72 -15.84 10.24
C ARG A 610 -27.17 -15.80 10.70
N ALA A 611 -27.46 -14.95 11.68
CA ALA A 611 -28.82 -14.68 12.09
C ALA A 611 -29.01 -13.21 12.44
N ALA A 612 -30.22 -12.71 12.23
CA ALA A 612 -30.61 -11.34 12.57
C ALA A 612 -32.03 -11.34 13.14
N GLY A 613 -32.23 -10.62 14.24
CA GLY A 613 -33.57 -10.36 14.76
C GLY A 613 -34.29 -9.32 13.91
N TRP A 614 -35.63 -9.39 13.87
CA TRP A 614 -36.46 -8.36 13.24
C TRP A 614 -36.29 -7.00 13.96
N ASP A 615 -36.23 -5.90 13.22
CA ASP A 615 -35.92 -4.56 13.73
C ASP A 615 -36.92 -4.06 14.80
N ALA A 616 -38.20 -4.38 14.65
CA ALA A 616 -39.24 -4.04 15.60
C ALA A 616 -39.35 -5.00 16.81
N CYS A 617 -38.43 -5.98 16.94
CA CYS A 617 -38.39 -6.84 18.11
C CYS A 617 -37.91 -6.10 19.36
N ARG A 618 -38.28 -6.58 20.54
CA ARG A 618 -37.72 -6.06 21.80
C ARG A 618 -36.21 -6.36 21.88
N ASP A 619 -35.48 -5.53 22.60
CA ASP A 619 -34.07 -5.81 22.87
C ASP A 619 -33.92 -7.12 23.65
N GLY A 620 -32.80 -7.84 23.41
CA GLY A 620 -32.53 -9.12 24.04
C GLY A 620 -33.31 -10.30 23.43
N MET A 621 -33.66 -10.23 22.14
CA MET A 621 -34.23 -11.36 21.42
C MET A 621 -33.35 -12.59 21.54
N GLN A 622 -33.93 -13.71 21.96
CA GLN A 622 -33.19 -14.95 22.18
C GLN A 622 -33.47 -15.96 21.06
N LEU A 623 -32.45 -16.72 20.71
CA LEU A 623 -32.50 -17.89 19.84
C LEU A 623 -31.98 -19.07 20.63
N LEU A 624 -32.83 -20.05 20.91
CA LEU A 624 -32.42 -21.34 21.43
C LEU A 624 -31.99 -22.23 20.25
N LEU A 625 -30.71 -22.59 20.24
CA LEU A 625 -30.14 -23.53 19.28
C LEU A 625 -30.00 -24.91 19.93
N THR A 626 -30.65 -25.94 19.37
CA THR A 626 -30.66 -27.30 19.88
C THR A 626 -30.01 -28.25 18.89
N LEU A 627 -29.16 -29.15 19.38
CA LEU A 627 -28.56 -30.26 18.66
C LEU A 627 -29.39 -31.53 18.90
N ASN A 628 -29.86 -32.14 17.81
CA ASN A 628 -30.64 -33.36 17.89
C ASN A 628 -29.84 -34.56 17.38
N GLY A 629 -29.93 -35.71 18.03
CA GLY A 629 -29.31 -36.95 17.58
C GLY A 629 -27.78 -37.01 17.71
N GLY A 630 -27.18 -38.10 17.22
CA GLY A 630 -25.72 -38.27 17.10
C GLY A 630 -24.90 -38.11 18.39
N ASN A 631 -25.49 -38.19 19.56
CA ASN A 631 -24.86 -37.80 20.83
C ASN A 631 -24.15 -36.41 20.72
N ALA A 632 -24.73 -35.50 19.91
CA ALA A 632 -24.19 -34.22 19.60
C ALA A 632 -24.18 -33.30 20.82
N ARG A 633 -23.10 -32.55 21.00
CA ARG A 633 -22.91 -31.56 22.09
C ARG A 633 -22.10 -30.38 21.64
N PHE A 634 -22.35 -29.26 22.25
CA PHE A 634 -21.47 -28.07 22.13
C PHE A 634 -20.18 -28.29 22.92
N VAL A 635 -19.04 -28.16 22.26
CA VAL A 635 -17.72 -28.28 22.92
C VAL A 635 -17.52 -27.14 23.89
N GLY A 636 -17.16 -27.47 25.13
CA GLY A 636 -16.97 -26.48 26.21
C GLY A 636 -18.09 -26.55 27.26
N SER A 637 -19.35 -26.46 26.87
CA SER A 637 -20.49 -26.60 27.79
C SER A 637 -20.92 -28.06 28.01
N ASN A 638 -20.61 -28.93 27.06
CA ASN A 638 -21.09 -30.32 26.99
C ASN A 638 -22.64 -30.45 26.97
N ALA A 639 -23.34 -29.38 26.63
CA ALA A 639 -24.78 -29.32 26.51
C ALA A 639 -25.26 -29.67 25.10
N THR A 640 -26.52 -30.04 24.98
CA THR A 640 -27.22 -30.28 23.70
C THR A 640 -27.89 -29.01 23.16
N ASP A 641 -27.96 -27.98 23.96
CA ASP A 641 -28.57 -26.70 23.58
C ASP A 641 -27.74 -25.49 24.06
N THR A 642 -28.01 -24.36 23.47
CA THR A 642 -27.43 -23.06 23.86
C THR A 642 -28.38 -21.93 23.51
N VAL A 643 -28.41 -20.90 24.34
CA VAL A 643 -29.23 -19.68 24.11
C VAL A 643 -28.33 -18.56 23.65
N LEU A 644 -28.72 -17.95 22.55
CA LEU A 644 -28.03 -16.80 21.94
C LEU A 644 -28.88 -15.56 22.10
N THR A 645 -28.26 -14.42 22.35
CA THR A 645 -28.90 -13.12 22.21
C THR A 645 -28.62 -12.62 20.81
N MET A 646 -29.65 -12.40 20.01
CA MET A 646 -29.51 -11.91 18.63
C MET A 646 -29.59 -10.39 18.58
N ALA A 647 -28.75 -9.80 17.73
CA ALA A 647 -28.89 -8.42 17.35
C ALA A 647 -30.14 -8.21 16.51
N LYS A 648 -30.87 -7.12 16.74
CA LYS A 648 -31.99 -6.71 15.91
C LYS A 648 -31.52 -5.79 14.77
N GLY A 649 -32.11 -5.97 13.59
CA GLY A 649 -31.85 -5.08 12.45
C GLY A 649 -30.44 -5.19 11.88
N GLN A 650 -29.66 -6.24 12.24
CA GLN A 650 -28.33 -6.45 11.69
C GLN A 650 -27.93 -7.93 11.75
N TRP A 651 -27.15 -8.35 10.78
CA TRP A 651 -26.59 -9.69 10.77
C TRP A 651 -25.47 -9.86 11.79
N GLU A 652 -25.49 -10.99 12.49
CA GLU A 652 -24.38 -11.49 13.31
C GLU A 652 -23.99 -12.88 12.88
N VAL A 653 -22.69 -13.19 12.95
CA VAL A 653 -22.13 -14.52 12.69
C VAL A 653 -21.95 -15.25 14.00
N TYR A 654 -22.59 -16.41 14.12
CA TYR A 654 -22.46 -17.29 15.27
C TYR A 654 -21.57 -18.47 14.91
N LYS A 655 -20.62 -18.81 15.79
CA LYS A 655 -19.67 -19.90 15.58
C LYS A 655 -19.60 -20.80 16.80
N PHE A 656 -19.64 -22.12 16.56
CA PHE A 656 -19.58 -23.15 17.59
C PHE A 656 -18.66 -24.28 17.15
N ARG A 657 -18.24 -25.07 18.12
CA ARG A 657 -17.63 -26.36 17.90
C ARG A 657 -18.57 -27.44 18.43
N LEU A 658 -18.83 -28.45 17.62
CA LEU A 658 -19.69 -29.55 17.95
C LEU A 658 -18.87 -30.85 18.06
N ALA A 659 -19.25 -31.73 18.97
CA ALA A 659 -18.71 -33.08 19.08
C ALA A 659 -19.86 -34.06 19.11
N GLY A 660 -19.66 -35.25 18.56
CA GLY A 660 -20.67 -36.32 18.50
C GLY A 660 -20.39 -37.32 17.40
N LYS A 661 -21.21 -38.36 17.27
CA LYS A 661 -21.07 -39.37 16.22
C LYS A 661 -22.45 -39.88 15.78
N GLY A 662 -22.65 -39.92 14.47
CA GLY A 662 -23.91 -40.40 13.86
C GLY A 662 -24.79 -39.25 13.36
N SER A 663 -26.01 -39.55 12.96
CA SER A 663 -26.94 -38.58 12.38
C SER A 663 -27.37 -37.54 13.41
N ALA A 664 -27.24 -36.25 13.05
CA ALA A 664 -27.62 -35.11 13.86
C ALA A 664 -28.34 -34.04 13.02
N SER A 665 -29.09 -33.16 13.67
CA SER A 665 -29.69 -31.96 13.07
C SER A 665 -29.65 -30.78 14.04
N LEU A 666 -29.90 -29.56 13.52
CA LEU A 666 -29.95 -28.31 14.25
C LEU A 666 -31.39 -27.80 14.31
N THR A 667 -31.91 -27.49 15.49
CA THR A 667 -33.19 -26.79 15.63
C THR A 667 -32.95 -25.37 16.13
N PHE A 668 -33.44 -24.39 15.38
CA PHE A 668 -33.45 -22.99 15.70
C PHE A 668 -34.81 -22.60 16.26
N SER A 669 -34.88 -22.20 17.52
CA SER A 669 -36.13 -21.84 18.21
C SER A 669 -36.04 -20.42 18.73
N PRO A 670 -36.49 -19.41 17.96
CA PRO A 670 -36.38 -17.99 18.32
C PRO A 670 -37.51 -17.58 19.28
N SER A 671 -37.25 -16.59 20.10
CA SER A 671 -38.29 -15.94 20.91
C SER A 671 -39.18 -14.98 20.09
N ASN A 672 -38.80 -14.66 18.86
CA ASN A 672 -39.56 -13.83 17.92
C ASN A 672 -39.13 -14.18 16.47
N ARG A 673 -39.71 -13.49 15.46
CA ARG A 673 -39.30 -13.69 14.06
C ARG A 673 -37.86 -13.26 13.83
N PHE A 674 -37.16 -13.98 12.95
CA PHE A 674 -35.76 -13.78 12.65
C PHE A 674 -35.42 -14.14 11.21
N PHE A 675 -34.28 -13.66 10.76
CA PHE A 675 -33.64 -14.05 9.52
C PHE A 675 -32.53 -15.06 9.83
N LEU A 676 -32.36 -16.05 8.94
CA LEU A 676 -31.31 -17.06 9.01
C LEU A 676 -30.64 -17.20 7.65
N ASP A 677 -29.33 -17.36 7.68
CA ASP A 677 -28.54 -17.48 6.46
C ASP A 677 -27.22 -18.24 6.74
N ASP A 678 -26.60 -18.78 5.68
CA ASP A 678 -25.25 -19.35 5.72
C ASP A 678 -25.03 -20.41 6.80
N VAL A 679 -25.91 -21.40 6.90
CA VAL A 679 -25.75 -22.49 7.88
C VAL A 679 -24.72 -23.49 7.36
N LEU A 680 -23.55 -23.55 7.98
CA LEU A 680 -22.44 -24.42 7.58
C LEU A 680 -22.01 -25.31 8.77
N VAL A 681 -21.95 -26.61 8.55
CA VAL A 681 -21.28 -27.59 9.44
C VAL A 681 -20.15 -28.23 8.64
N GLU A 682 -18.92 -28.10 9.13
CA GLU A 682 -17.73 -28.56 8.44
C GLU A 682 -16.73 -29.24 9.38
N ARG A 683 -15.96 -30.18 8.86
CA ARG A 683 -14.90 -30.89 9.57
C ARG A 683 -13.56 -30.58 8.91
N PRO A 684 -12.51 -30.15 9.65
CA PRO A 684 -11.17 -30.04 9.08
C PRO A 684 -10.73 -31.37 8.48
N LEU A 685 -10.40 -31.37 7.19
CA LEU A 685 -9.71 -32.50 6.58
C LEU A 685 -8.33 -32.59 7.23
N ALA A 686 -7.96 -33.77 7.71
CA ALA A 686 -6.61 -34.00 8.19
C ALA A 686 -5.65 -33.72 7.03
N THR A 687 -5.08 -32.51 6.97
CA THR A 687 -3.96 -32.24 6.09
C THR A 687 -2.89 -33.28 6.43
N GLY A 688 -2.44 -34.07 5.45
CA GLY A 688 -1.55 -35.21 5.63
C GLY A 688 -0.17 -34.92 6.18
N ILE A 689 0.02 -33.81 6.86
CA ILE A 689 1.11 -33.54 7.79
C ILE A 689 0.63 -34.01 9.16
N ARG A 690 0.63 -35.32 9.38
CA ARG A 690 0.76 -35.84 10.75
C ARG A 690 1.97 -35.12 11.34
N ALA A 691 1.73 -34.34 12.39
CA ALA A 691 2.79 -34.10 13.36
C ALA A 691 3.32 -35.49 13.68
N VAL A 692 4.53 -35.77 13.19
CA VAL A 692 5.24 -36.99 13.58
C VAL A 692 5.45 -36.79 15.07
N GLU A 693 4.59 -37.39 15.89
CA GLU A 693 4.97 -37.71 17.25
C GLU A 693 6.27 -38.49 17.12
N ARG A 694 7.37 -37.79 17.35
CA ARG A 694 8.68 -38.43 17.47
C ARG A 694 8.59 -39.31 18.69
N ARG A 695 8.28 -40.60 18.47
CA ARG A 695 8.76 -41.63 19.38
C ARG A 695 10.26 -41.45 19.47
N PRO A 696 10.87 -41.49 20.65
CA PRO A 696 12.31 -41.51 20.77
C PRO A 696 12.80 -42.79 20.05
N GLN A 697 13.28 -42.67 18.83
CA GLN A 697 14.11 -43.70 18.27
C GLN A 697 15.53 -43.44 18.79
N ASP A 698 15.92 -44.22 19.78
CA ASP A 698 17.34 -44.47 20.07
C ASP A 698 18.00 -45.06 18.83
N GLY A 699 19.00 -44.37 18.36
CA GLY A 699 19.91 -44.91 17.34
C GLY A 699 19.96 -44.12 16.03
N LEU A 700 20.95 -43.29 15.94
CA LEU A 700 21.72 -42.72 14.86
C LEU A 700 21.80 -41.19 14.96
N ARG A 701 22.55 -40.73 15.93
CA ARG A 701 23.18 -39.42 15.89
C ARG A 701 24.19 -39.44 14.77
N ASN A 702 23.89 -38.84 13.63
CA ASN A 702 24.80 -38.81 12.48
C ASN A 702 25.84 -37.68 12.54
N GLY A 703 25.81 -36.88 13.61
CA GLY A 703 26.76 -35.79 13.87
C GLY A 703 26.72 -34.66 12.84
N ARG A 704 25.79 -34.66 11.90
CA ARG A 704 25.71 -33.65 10.84
C ARG A 704 25.33 -32.31 11.38
N ILE A 705 26.06 -31.27 10.95
CA ILE A 705 25.85 -29.88 11.40
C ILE A 705 25.31 -29.06 10.22
N TYR A 706 24.31 -28.23 10.53
CA TYR A 706 23.65 -27.36 9.57
C TYR A 706 23.67 -25.92 10.07
N THR A 707 23.67 -24.94 9.18
CA THR A 707 23.38 -23.55 9.51
C THR A 707 21.93 -23.40 9.99
N LEU A 708 21.56 -22.26 10.59
CA LEU A 708 20.16 -21.96 10.94
C LEU A 708 19.24 -21.93 9.71
N GLY A 709 19.78 -21.69 8.51
CA GLY A 709 19.06 -21.75 7.23
C GLY A 709 18.97 -23.16 6.62
N GLY A 710 19.41 -24.22 7.34
CA GLY A 710 19.29 -25.61 6.89
C GLY A 710 20.39 -26.09 5.95
N GLN A 711 21.42 -25.31 5.67
CA GLN A 711 22.54 -25.70 4.82
C GLN A 711 23.50 -26.62 5.62
N TYR A 712 23.84 -27.79 5.04
CA TYR A 712 24.84 -28.70 5.62
C TYR A 712 26.22 -28.09 5.58
N VAL A 713 26.97 -28.10 6.72
CA VAL A 713 28.30 -27.48 6.85
C VAL A 713 29.34 -28.40 7.39
N GLY A 714 29.04 -29.65 7.73
CA GLY A 714 29.99 -30.63 8.18
C GLY A 714 29.53 -31.50 9.34
N VAL A 715 30.46 -32.23 9.95
CA VAL A 715 30.19 -33.08 11.12
C VAL A 715 31.06 -32.71 12.34
N ASP A 716 32.00 -31.79 12.17
CA ASP A 716 32.94 -31.36 13.22
C ASP A 716 32.71 -29.88 13.55
N LEU A 717 32.04 -29.60 14.67
CA LEU A 717 31.73 -28.25 15.13
C LEU A 717 32.97 -27.39 15.35
N GLN A 718 34.11 -28.04 15.74
CA GLN A 718 35.36 -27.35 16.05
C GLN A 718 36.03 -26.72 14.82
N ARG A 719 35.68 -27.18 13.62
CA ARG A 719 36.24 -26.70 12.34
C ARG A 719 35.40 -25.62 11.67
N LEU A 720 34.26 -25.29 12.23
CA LEU A 720 33.37 -24.26 11.67
C LEU A 720 33.73 -22.88 12.24
N PRO A 721 33.38 -21.78 11.58
CA PRO A 721 33.49 -20.43 12.14
C PRO A 721 32.69 -20.28 13.43
N HIS A 722 33.03 -19.29 14.28
CA HIS A 722 32.20 -18.98 15.43
C HIS A 722 30.79 -18.60 14.97
N GLY A 723 29.79 -19.28 15.53
CA GLY A 723 28.40 -19.08 15.11
C GLY A 723 27.43 -20.06 15.78
N VAL A 724 26.19 -19.97 15.36
CA VAL A 724 25.10 -20.82 15.84
C VAL A 724 24.69 -21.80 14.76
N TYR A 725 24.63 -23.08 15.11
CA TYR A 725 24.38 -24.20 14.20
C TYR A 725 23.29 -25.13 14.76
N ILE A 726 22.79 -26.05 13.93
CA ILE A 726 21.91 -27.15 14.31
C ILE A 726 22.65 -28.46 14.15
N GLN A 727 22.84 -29.21 15.24
CA GLN A 727 23.42 -30.56 15.23
C GLN A 727 22.47 -31.52 15.92
N ASP A 728 22.14 -32.62 15.26
CA ASP A 728 21.20 -33.64 15.77
C ASP A 728 19.84 -33.03 16.25
N GLY A 729 19.38 -32.00 15.51
CA GLY A 729 18.13 -31.28 15.81
C GLY A 729 18.20 -30.31 16.99
N ARG A 730 19.38 -30.03 17.52
CA ARG A 730 19.58 -29.09 18.62
C ARG A 730 20.44 -27.91 18.18
N LYS A 731 20.15 -26.76 18.76
CA LYS A 731 20.96 -25.56 18.56
C LYS A 731 22.27 -25.70 19.32
N VAL A 732 23.41 -25.58 18.62
CA VAL A 732 24.74 -25.60 19.19
C VAL A 732 25.49 -24.33 18.81
N VAL A 733 26.38 -23.87 19.68
CA VAL A 733 27.17 -22.66 19.48
C VAL A 733 28.65 -23.07 19.45
N ARG A 734 29.40 -22.52 18.50
CA ARG A 734 30.86 -22.61 18.50
C ARG A 734 31.46 -21.27 18.88
#